data_e1f140a8f8d9816a198255e4c09dd25d
#
_entry.id   e1f140a8f8d9816a198255e4c09dd25d
#
_cell.length_a   1.000
_cell.length_b   1.000
_cell.length_c   1.000
_cell.angle_alpha   90.00
_cell.angle_beta   90.00
_cell.angle_gamma   90.00
#
_symmetry.space_group_name_H-M   'P 1'
#
loop_
_entity.id
_entity.type
_entity.pdbx_description
1 polymer ?
#
loop_
_entity_poly.entity_id
_entity_poly.type
_entity_poly.pdbx_seq_one_letter_code
_entity_poly.pdbx_strand_id
1 'polypeptide(L)'
;MFRAMPTVLATLLSHYRRHPGQLAMLLLGLWVASALWSGIQAINATARDSYARADALFATQLDQFERRDGAPLTRAEYHALRQTGLPVSPMLEGEVVTQDGTRLTLIGIDPLTLSSDNALAQANTSASLSDFLTPPWQTRLAPDALAALGIERDNAPGASPTLADGKTLPPLVLAPALPPDTLIMDIAAAAQLLESGDEITRIVSAPGALAKAPAGLTLTRASNLATPGQLTESFHLNLTALGLLAWVVGLFIVQAALGLALEQRLGMLRTLRVLGVSGRSLVVTLSLELLLLGLIGALAGIASGVWLARLLLPDVAATLGSLYGAGVGQELNLPWHYWVGGLAVSLGGLVLAGSGVLWRAARLNMLELGQMQAWRSGYRRQLTLMSMGGALALSIALALYAWLRLQPPGDGLVAGFGLIAALLLASALWLPPLLALVLKVLAHLARRRPLIHWAVADMQLQLPKLSLAMMALLIALATNLGVGSMVGGFRLTFLDWLDQRLVAPLYLNAPAEQYADIDAWLADRPEVFERLLTRRSDATLQTVSTPESNRSLGTPIELYGITPGVSLTPHWPLLETQSGRAAAWAAFDHGAVFVNEQLATAENLAPGDRLALSAPGVSENLIIAAVYPDYGNPSGQVLMASPQLAARFNAPPSSIGLVLHDDADVGALRAALTVRFDLGSDALTDQAEIKRIATEIFERTFTITRALNALTLAVAALALFASLLAQARSRRQQLAPLWALGVPRSQLAWLNLAQLGGAAFVTGLLAVPLGIAITWGLVAIINVAAFGWRLPLYLFPWEMSVTLATAVVVALLAAALPALRFWRASPRALLAEEANQ
;
A
#
# COMPACT_ATOMS: atom_id res chain seq x y z
N MET A 1 51.54 6.25 -3.03
CA MET A 1 50.24 5.51 -3.04
C MET A 1 49.14 6.19 -3.88
N PHE A 2 48.94 7.50 -3.79
CA PHE A 2 47.91 8.23 -4.56
C PHE A 2 48.22 8.43 -6.05
N ARG A 3 49.46 8.39 -6.52
CA ARG A 3 49.83 8.63 -7.94
C ARG A 3 49.38 7.52 -8.90
N ALA A 4 49.18 6.28 -8.44
CA ALA A 4 48.73 5.19 -9.29
C ALA A 4 47.16 5.03 -9.34
N MET A 5 46.44 5.74 -8.49
CA MET A 5 44.99 5.60 -8.35
C MET A 5 44.22 6.02 -9.60
N PRO A 6 44.54 7.15 -10.29
CA PRO A 6 43.80 7.54 -11.51
C PRO A 6 44.07 6.57 -12.68
N THR A 7 45.28 5.99 -12.79
CA THR A 7 45.57 5.01 -13.84
C THR A 7 44.87 3.68 -13.61
N VAL A 8 44.78 3.21 -12.36
CA VAL A 8 44.02 2.02 -11.99
C VAL A 8 42.53 2.25 -12.25
N LEU A 9 41.97 3.40 -11.87
CA LEU A 9 40.57 3.74 -12.15
C LEU A 9 40.28 3.80 -13.67
N ALA A 10 41.16 4.47 -14.42
CA ALA A 10 41.04 4.52 -15.90
C ALA A 10 41.08 3.11 -16.52
N THR A 11 41.93 2.22 -16.00
CA THR A 11 41.99 0.82 -16.45
C THR A 11 40.70 0.07 -16.14
N LEU A 12 40.15 0.24 -14.95
CA LEU A 12 38.88 -0.36 -14.53
C LEU A 12 37.73 0.16 -15.41
N LEU A 13 37.63 1.45 -15.64
CA LEU A 13 36.59 2.06 -16.48
C LEU A 13 36.76 1.70 -17.98
N SER A 14 38.00 1.54 -18.47
CA SER A 14 38.25 1.14 -19.86
C SER A 14 37.73 -0.27 -20.18
N HIS A 15 37.57 -1.13 -19.18
CA HIS A 15 36.98 -2.45 -19.32
C HIS A 15 35.54 -2.35 -19.87
N TYR A 16 34.76 -1.38 -19.45
CA TYR A 16 33.38 -1.20 -19.90
C TYR A 16 33.24 -0.77 -21.35
N ARG A 17 34.24 -0.07 -21.91
CA ARG A 17 34.28 0.24 -23.35
C ARG A 17 34.33 -1.03 -24.20
N ARG A 18 35.02 -2.08 -23.68
CA ARG A 18 35.13 -3.39 -24.36
C ARG A 18 33.95 -4.31 -24.06
N HIS A 19 33.25 -4.07 -22.95
CA HIS A 19 32.11 -4.86 -22.47
C HIS A 19 30.90 -4.00 -22.13
N PRO A 20 30.29 -3.29 -23.11
CA PRO A 20 29.19 -2.33 -22.86
C PRO A 20 27.94 -3.01 -22.28
N GLY A 21 27.69 -4.28 -22.60
CA GLY A 21 26.59 -5.04 -22.03
C GLY A 21 26.68 -5.25 -20.51
N GLN A 22 27.91 -5.31 -19.94
CA GLN A 22 28.09 -5.42 -18.49
C GLN A 22 27.78 -4.11 -17.77
N LEU A 23 28.24 -2.98 -18.37
CA LEU A 23 27.92 -1.66 -17.87
C LEU A 23 26.39 -1.43 -17.89
N ALA A 24 25.75 -1.72 -19.03
CA ALA A 24 24.31 -1.59 -19.17
C ALA A 24 23.54 -2.39 -18.11
N MET A 25 23.97 -3.63 -17.84
CA MET A 25 23.33 -4.48 -16.84
C MET A 25 23.48 -3.95 -15.41
N LEU A 26 24.68 -3.49 -15.05
CA LEU A 26 24.95 -2.97 -13.74
C LEU A 26 24.15 -1.68 -13.50
N LEU A 27 24.17 -0.77 -14.48
CA LEU A 27 23.39 0.46 -14.43
C LEU A 27 21.88 0.18 -14.39
N LEU A 28 21.40 -0.81 -15.17
CA LEU A 28 19.99 -1.17 -15.21
C LEU A 28 19.52 -1.75 -13.88
N GLY A 29 20.32 -2.62 -13.24
CA GLY A 29 20.02 -3.15 -11.91
C GLY A 29 19.93 -2.04 -10.84
N LEU A 30 20.89 -1.13 -10.84
CA LEU A 30 20.92 0.04 -9.94
C LEU A 30 19.75 0.99 -10.21
N TRP A 31 19.52 1.29 -11.49
CA TRP A 31 18.45 2.17 -11.93
C TRP A 31 17.08 1.66 -11.48
N VAL A 32 16.76 0.39 -11.75
CA VAL A 32 15.44 -0.15 -11.43
C VAL A 32 15.23 -0.31 -9.92
N ALA A 33 16.26 -0.76 -9.19
CA ALA A 33 16.18 -0.84 -7.72
C ALA A 33 15.88 0.53 -7.09
N SER A 34 16.56 1.58 -7.58
CA SER A 34 16.35 2.96 -7.11
C SER A 34 15.01 3.52 -7.57
N ALA A 35 14.55 3.20 -8.80
CA ALA A 35 13.28 3.68 -9.35
C ALA A 35 12.07 3.13 -8.58
N LEU A 36 12.08 1.84 -8.26
CA LEU A 36 11.02 1.19 -7.49
C LEU A 36 10.86 1.84 -6.11
N TRP A 37 11.96 1.95 -5.38
CA TRP A 37 11.94 2.56 -4.06
C TRP A 37 11.48 4.02 -4.10
N SER A 38 12.10 4.82 -4.97
CA SER A 38 11.81 6.25 -5.04
C SER A 38 10.40 6.55 -5.55
N GLY A 39 9.86 5.77 -6.48
CA GLY A 39 8.50 5.91 -6.97
C GLY A 39 7.46 5.72 -5.86
N ILE A 40 7.60 4.65 -5.07
CA ILE A 40 6.70 4.37 -3.95
C ILE A 40 6.81 5.46 -2.87
N GLN A 41 8.03 5.87 -2.53
CA GLN A 41 8.22 6.92 -1.53
C GLN A 41 7.73 8.29 -2.00
N ALA A 42 7.78 8.58 -3.31
CA ALA A 42 7.22 9.81 -3.88
C ALA A 42 5.71 9.87 -3.68
N ILE A 43 5.01 8.80 -4.02
CA ILE A 43 3.56 8.68 -3.81
C ILE A 43 3.23 8.84 -2.32
N ASN A 44 3.91 8.09 -1.46
CA ASN A 44 3.71 8.16 -0.02
C ASN A 44 3.97 9.57 0.55
N ALA A 45 5.03 10.23 0.12
CA ALA A 45 5.37 11.57 0.60
C ALA A 45 4.30 12.59 0.20
N THR A 46 3.84 12.56 -1.05
CA THR A 46 2.81 13.49 -1.55
C THR A 46 1.48 13.27 -0.85
N ALA A 47 1.06 12.02 -0.67
CA ALA A 47 -0.17 11.71 0.03
C ALA A 47 -0.12 12.17 1.50
N ARG A 48 0.95 11.86 2.23
CA ARG A 48 1.14 12.30 3.62
C ARG A 48 1.17 13.82 3.76
N ASP A 49 1.81 14.52 2.84
CA ASP A 49 1.84 15.99 2.85
C ASP A 49 0.44 16.57 2.62
N SER A 50 -0.35 15.98 1.73
CA SER A 50 -1.74 16.38 1.50
C SER A 50 -2.61 16.17 2.74
N TYR A 51 -2.46 15.02 3.42
CA TYR A 51 -3.19 14.76 4.67
C TYR A 51 -2.74 15.66 5.82
N ALA A 52 -1.43 15.88 5.96
CA ALA A 52 -0.93 16.79 6.98
C ALA A 52 -1.48 18.21 6.78
N ARG A 53 -1.63 18.65 5.54
CA ARG A 53 -2.29 19.94 5.22
C ARG A 53 -3.79 19.90 5.57
N ALA A 54 -4.48 18.82 5.24
CA ALA A 54 -5.88 18.64 5.60
C ALA A 54 -6.07 18.59 7.12
N ASP A 55 -5.28 17.78 7.83
CA ASP A 55 -5.32 17.66 9.29
C ASP A 55 -5.02 19.00 10.00
N ALA A 56 -4.07 19.77 9.47
CA ALA A 56 -3.74 21.09 10.02
C ALA A 56 -4.87 22.11 9.88
N LEU A 57 -5.73 21.96 8.87
CA LEU A 57 -6.80 22.91 8.60
C LEU A 57 -8.14 22.48 9.18
N PHE A 58 -8.46 21.19 9.18
CA PHE A 58 -9.85 20.85 9.33
C PHE A 58 -10.26 20.44 10.74
N ALA A 59 -9.83 19.56 11.40
CA ALA A 59 -10.64 19.04 12.49
C ALA A 59 -9.91 18.92 13.82
N THR A 60 -8.62 18.74 13.77
CA THR A 60 -7.84 18.41 14.97
C THR A 60 -7.53 19.60 15.86
N GLN A 61 -7.78 20.82 15.39
CA GLN A 61 -7.44 22.04 16.13
C GLN A 61 -8.64 22.86 16.60
N LEU A 62 -9.87 22.48 16.27
CA LEU A 62 -11.07 23.22 16.68
C LEU A 62 -12.13 22.30 17.26
N ASP A 63 -12.66 22.63 18.43
CA ASP A 63 -13.86 22.02 18.97
C ASP A 63 -15.05 22.45 18.12
N GLN A 64 -15.97 21.55 17.79
CA GLN A 64 -17.11 21.79 16.91
C GLN A 64 -18.41 21.70 17.70
N PHE A 65 -19.34 22.55 17.33
CA PHE A 65 -20.68 22.55 17.89
C PHE A 65 -21.70 22.35 16.78
N GLU A 66 -22.55 21.39 16.98
CA GLU A 66 -23.64 21.02 16.08
C GLU A 66 -24.94 20.97 16.86
N ARG A 67 -26.08 21.16 16.20
CA ARG A 67 -27.38 20.98 16.84
C ARG A 67 -27.64 19.52 17.13
N ARG A 68 -28.32 19.24 18.26
CA ARG A 68 -28.67 17.85 18.66
C ARG A 68 -29.64 17.17 17.71
N ASP A 69 -30.45 17.93 17.01
CA ASP A 69 -31.45 17.48 16.05
C ASP A 69 -30.88 17.29 14.62
N GLY A 70 -29.59 17.61 14.40
CA GLY A 70 -28.94 17.52 13.10
C GLY A 70 -29.34 18.61 12.11
N ALA A 71 -30.22 19.56 12.49
CA ALA A 71 -30.59 20.67 11.64
C ALA A 71 -29.44 21.67 11.51
N PRO A 72 -29.33 22.41 10.38
CA PRO A 72 -28.33 23.45 10.24
C PRO A 72 -28.48 24.54 11.30
N LEU A 73 -27.35 25.08 11.73
CA LEU A 73 -27.32 26.21 12.66
C LEU A 73 -27.71 27.49 11.93
N THR A 74 -28.30 28.44 12.66
CA THR A 74 -28.68 29.72 12.10
C THR A 74 -27.75 30.84 12.54
N ARG A 75 -27.66 31.88 11.72
CA ARG A 75 -26.92 33.13 12.09
C ARG A 75 -27.42 33.75 13.40
N ALA A 76 -28.73 33.66 13.68
CA ALA A 76 -29.32 34.16 14.91
C ALA A 76 -28.80 33.37 16.14
N GLU A 77 -28.69 32.05 16.05
CA GLU A 77 -28.13 31.21 17.13
C GLU A 77 -26.65 31.53 17.38
N TYR A 78 -25.86 31.69 16.32
CA TYR A 78 -24.48 32.13 16.44
C TYR A 78 -24.37 33.51 17.17
N HIS A 79 -25.17 34.48 16.76
CA HIS A 79 -25.16 35.80 17.42
C HIS A 79 -25.54 35.70 18.88
N ALA A 80 -26.55 34.89 19.25
CA ALA A 80 -26.93 34.67 20.63
C ALA A 80 -25.77 34.08 21.45
N LEU A 81 -25.04 33.11 20.93
CA LEU A 81 -23.87 32.53 21.58
C LEU A 81 -22.74 33.56 21.77
N ARG A 82 -22.47 34.37 20.76
CA ARG A 82 -21.47 35.46 20.85
C ARG A 82 -21.83 36.52 21.87
N GLN A 83 -23.11 36.89 21.97
CA GLN A 83 -23.59 37.85 22.96
C GLN A 83 -23.42 37.37 24.41
N THR A 84 -23.39 36.05 24.63
CA THR A 84 -23.07 35.50 25.95
C THR A 84 -21.56 35.50 26.26
N GLY A 85 -20.72 36.04 25.35
CA GLY A 85 -19.27 36.14 25.53
C GLY A 85 -18.49 34.89 25.18
N LEU A 86 -19.11 33.91 24.55
CA LEU A 86 -18.43 32.66 24.15
C LEU A 86 -17.47 32.89 22.96
N PRO A 87 -16.23 32.37 23.01
CA PRO A 87 -15.24 32.52 21.95
C PRO A 87 -15.51 31.50 20.81
N VAL A 88 -16.58 31.72 20.06
CA VAL A 88 -17.01 30.84 18.95
C VAL A 88 -16.95 31.59 17.61
N SER A 89 -16.69 30.86 16.52
CA SER A 89 -16.64 31.33 15.14
C SER A 89 -17.58 30.52 14.25
N PRO A 90 -18.29 31.15 13.30
CA PRO A 90 -19.14 30.41 12.35
C PRO A 90 -18.32 29.86 11.22
N MET A 91 -18.74 28.71 10.69
CA MET A 91 -18.17 28.08 9.49
C MET A 91 -19.30 27.59 8.59
N LEU A 92 -19.21 27.92 7.31
CA LEU A 92 -20.11 27.48 6.27
C LEU A 92 -19.33 26.58 5.31
N GLU A 93 -19.79 25.37 5.11
CA GLU A 93 -19.15 24.40 4.24
C GLU A 93 -20.16 23.92 3.19
N GLY A 94 -19.72 23.81 1.94
CA GLY A 94 -20.52 23.32 0.84
C GLY A 94 -19.66 22.84 -0.32
N GLU A 95 -20.27 22.21 -1.29
CA GLU A 95 -19.59 21.76 -2.51
C GLU A 95 -19.89 22.67 -3.68
N VAL A 96 -18.88 22.93 -4.51
CA VAL A 96 -19.03 23.62 -5.80
C VAL A 96 -18.49 22.71 -6.91
N VAL A 97 -19.15 22.74 -8.07
CA VAL A 97 -18.79 21.89 -9.21
C VAL A 97 -18.16 22.76 -10.29
N THR A 98 -16.98 22.35 -10.77
CA THR A 98 -16.30 23.02 -11.89
C THR A 98 -16.95 22.66 -13.23
N GLN A 99 -16.61 23.38 -14.29
CA GLN A 99 -17.12 23.10 -15.65
C GLN A 99 -16.75 21.68 -16.14
N ASP A 100 -15.65 21.13 -15.66
CA ASP A 100 -15.19 19.76 -16.00
C ASP A 100 -15.85 18.69 -15.11
N GLY A 101 -16.79 19.07 -14.22
CA GLY A 101 -17.48 18.15 -13.32
C GLY A 101 -16.71 17.77 -12.05
N THR A 102 -15.57 18.39 -11.78
CA THR A 102 -14.81 18.16 -10.54
C THR A 102 -15.48 18.87 -9.37
N ARG A 103 -15.65 18.18 -8.25
CA ARG A 103 -16.21 18.75 -7.03
C ARG A 103 -15.09 19.37 -6.19
N LEU A 104 -15.28 20.60 -5.73
CA LEU A 104 -14.38 21.31 -4.82
C LEU A 104 -15.13 21.66 -3.54
N THR A 105 -14.48 21.49 -2.39
CA THR A 105 -15.04 21.87 -1.09
C THR A 105 -14.85 23.36 -0.87
N LEU A 106 -15.95 24.09 -0.70
CA LEU A 106 -15.95 25.51 -0.39
C LEU A 106 -16.17 25.74 1.11
N ILE A 107 -15.26 26.49 1.73
CA ILE A 107 -15.34 26.84 3.16
C ILE A 107 -15.41 28.36 3.32
N GLY A 108 -16.51 28.81 3.86
CA GLY A 108 -16.72 30.18 4.31
C GLY A 108 -16.30 30.35 5.77
N ILE A 109 -15.37 31.24 6.05
CA ILE A 109 -14.88 31.54 7.42
C ILE A 109 -15.03 33.03 7.76
N ASP A 110 -15.11 33.31 9.06
CA ASP A 110 -14.95 34.66 9.59
C ASP A 110 -13.58 34.79 10.30
N PRO A 111 -12.57 35.38 9.65
CA PRO A 111 -11.21 35.45 10.19
C PRO A 111 -11.11 36.37 11.41
N LEU A 112 -12.11 37.23 11.69
CA LEU A 112 -12.11 38.13 12.84
C LEU A 112 -12.48 37.40 14.14
N THR A 113 -13.22 36.31 14.04
CA THR A 113 -13.69 35.55 15.20
C THR A 113 -12.95 34.22 15.37
N LEU A 114 -12.20 33.82 14.39
CA LEU A 114 -11.36 32.61 14.44
C LEU A 114 -10.11 32.86 15.31
N SER A 115 -9.67 31.86 16.08
CA SER A 115 -8.47 31.99 16.91
C SER A 115 -7.21 32.23 16.04
N SER A 116 -6.38 33.19 16.42
CA SER A 116 -5.15 33.58 15.70
C SER A 116 -4.11 32.46 15.54
N ASP A 117 -4.18 31.45 16.40
CA ASP A 117 -3.26 30.31 16.39
C ASP A 117 -3.66 29.21 15.39
N ASN A 118 -4.78 29.41 14.67
CA ASN A 118 -5.26 28.43 13.70
C ASN A 118 -4.60 28.61 12.32
N ALA A 119 -4.32 27.51 11.64
CA ALA A 119 -3.77 27.51 10.28
C ALA A 119 -4.68 28.23 9.26
N LEU A 120 -6.01 28.24 9.46
CA LEU A 120 -6.97 29.00 8.68
C LEU A 120 -6.76 30.53 8.83
N ALA A 121 -6.47 30.98 10.04
CA ALA A 121 -6.16 32.38 10.30
C ALA A 121 -4.77 32.77 9.78
N GLN A 122 -3.79 31.86 9.86
CA GLN A 122 -2.43 32.03 9.33
C GLN A 122 -2.36 31.99 7.80
N ALA A 123 -3.24 31.27 7.11
CA ALA A 123 -3.38 31.34 5.66
C ALA A 123 -3.75 32.76 5.18
N ASN A 124 -4.16 33.64 6.12
CA ASN A 124 -4.53 35.02 5.88
C ASN A 124 -3.36 36.03 5.91
N THR A 125 -2.15 35.63 6.30
CA THR A 125 -1.06 36.58 6.55
C THR A 125 -0.32 37.07 5.29
N SER A 126 -0.53 36.48 4.13
CA SER A 126 0.18 36.82 2.88
C SER A 126 -0.59 37.74 1.92
N ALA A 127 -1.85 38.07 2.18
CA ALA A 127 -2.66 38.99 1.39
C ALA A 127 -3.41 39.97 2.30
N SER A 128 -3.87 41.07 1.70
CA SER A 128 -4.64 42.08 2.43
C SER A 128 -5.93 41.50 3.06
N LEU A 129 -6.09 41.61 4.38
CA LEU A 129 -7.29 41.15 5.09
C LEU A 129 -8.52 41.93 4.60
N SER A 130 -8.37 43.17 4.18
CA SER A 130 -9.44 43.99 3.62
C SER A 130 -10.00 43.38 2.34
N ASP A 131 -9.15 42.89 1.44
CA ASP A 131 -9.58 42.32 0.15
C ASP A 131 -10.28 40.96 0.33
N PHE A 132 -10.00 40.27 1.43
CA PHE A 132 -10.69 39.03 1.78
C PHE A 132 -12.10 39.34 2.34
N LEU A 133 -12.26 40.37 3.18
CA LEU A 133 -13.49 40.66 3.90
C LEU A 133 -14.48 41.55 3.10
N THR A 134 -14.00 42.26 2.07
CA THR A 134 -14.84 43.21 1.33
C THR A 134 -14.94 42.88 -0.15
N PRO A 135 -16.11 43.13 -0.78
CA PRO A 135 -16.26 42.94 -2.22
C PRO A 135 -15.17 43.65 -3.05
N PRO A 136 -14.60 43.01 -4.11
CA PRO A 136 -15.06 41.77 -4.77
C PRO A 136 -14.66 40.49 -4.07
N TRP A 137 -14.24 40.52 -2.80
CA TRP A 137 -13.72 39.37 -2.03
C TRP A 137 -12.55 38.65 -2.73
N GLN A 138 -11.98 37.70 -2.06
CA GLN A 138 -10.93 36.81 -2.64
C GLN A 138 -11.20 35.35 -2.31
N THR A 139 -10.98 34.49 -3.26
CA THR A 139 -11.01 33.03 -3.08
C THR A 139 -9.58 32.52 -2.95
N ARG A 140 -9.27 31.88 -1.84
CA ARG A 140 -7.97 31.25 -1.59
C ARG A 140 -8.04 29.78 -1.91
N LEU A 141 -7.05 29.28 -2.65
CA LEU A 141 -6.99 27.88 -3.06
C LEU A 141 -5.57 27.35 -3.07
N ALA A 142 -5.44 26.03 -2.90
CA ALA A 142 -4.19 25.34 -3.12
C ALA A 142 -3.77 25.42 -4.59
N PRO A 143 -2.45 25.47 -4.91
CA PRO A 143 -1.98 25.39 -6.29
C PRO A 143 -2.49 24.13 -7.03
N ASP A 144 -2.71 23.05 -6.29
CA ASP A 144 -3.21 21.76 -6.80
C ASP A 144 -4.66 21.86 -7.31
N ALA A 145 -5.49 22.79 -6.78
CA ALA A 145 -6.87 23.00 -7.20
C ALA A 145 -7.00 23.76 -8.55
N LEU A 146 -5.93 24.37 -9.04
CA LEU A 146 -5.93 25.09 -10.32
C LEU A 146 -6.22 24.19 -11.51
N ALA A 147 -5.69 22.96 -11.47
CA ALA A 147 -5.90 21.99 -12.54
C ALA A 147 -7.40 21.64 -12.69
N ALA A 148 -8.13 21.54 -11.56
CA ALA A 148 -9.57 21.29 -11.54
C ALA A 148 -10.38 22.47 -12.09
N LEU A 149 -9.83 23.69 -12.04
CA LEU A 149 -10.44 24.91 -12.59
C LEU A 149 -10.00 25.18 -14.05
N GLY A 150 -9.13 24.36 -14.63
CA GLY A 150 -8.61 24.54 -15.99
C GLY A 150 -7.70 25.77 -16.16
N ILE A 151 -7.06 26.25 -15.06
CA ILE A 151 -6.27 27.48 -15.06
C ILE A 151 -4.79 27.16 -14.91
N GLU A 152 -3.97 27.72 -15.80
CA GLU A 152 -2.52 27.66 -15.66
C GLU A 152 -2.02 28.54 -14.50
N ARG A 153 -0.99 28.09 -13.78
CA ARG A 153 -0.46 28.71 -12.56
C ARG A 153 -0.08 30.20 -12.75
N ASP A 154 0.45 30.53 -13.93
CA ASP A 154 0.88 31.90 -14.23
C ASP A 154 -0.32 32.87 -14.45
N ASN A 155 -1.48 32.34 -14.80
CA ASN A 155 -2.71 33.07 -15.05
C ASN A 155 -3.68 33.03 -13.84
N ALA A 156 -3.33 32.38 -12.74
CA ALA A 156 -4.19 32.18 -11.58
C ALA A 156 -4.43 33.44 -10.73
N PRO A 157 -3.42 34.29 -10.45
CA PRO A 157 -3.65 35.45 -9.59
C PRO A 157 -4.65 36.44 -10.20
N GLY A 158 -5.78 36.65 -9.51
CA GLY A 158 -6.84 37.57 -9.96
C GLY A 158 -7.82 37.00 -11.00
N ALA A 159 -7.66 35.75 -11.43
CA ALA A 159 -8.64 35.08 -12.28
C ALA A 159 -9.96 34.85 -11.52
N SER A 160 -11.08 34.91 -12.21
CA SER A 160 -12.42 34.65 -11.68
C SER A 160 -13.12 33.59 -12.55
N PRO A 161 -12.85 32.29 -12.30
CA PRO A 161 -13.43 31.23 -13.10
C PRO A 161 -14.93 31.06 -12.87
N THR A 162 -15.62 30.53 -13.90
CA THR A 162 -17.06 30.24 -13.84
C THR A 162 -17.26 28.77 -13.47
N LEU A 163 -18.17 28.49 -12.56
CA LEU A 163 -18.58 27.15 -12.13
C LEU A 163 -19.62 26.53 -13.09
N ALA A 164 -19.95 25.27 -12.90
CA ALA A 164 -20.91 24.53 -13.71
C ALA A 164 -22.34 25.14 -13.64
N ASP A 165 -22.71 25.75 -12.51
CA ASP A 165 -23.99 26.44 -12.30
C ASP A 165 -24.03 27.85 -12.91
N GLY A 166 -22.96 28.30 -13.57
CA GLY A 166 -22.85 29.63 -14.18
C GLY A 166 -22.42 30.74 -13.23
N LYS A 167 -22.22 30.45 -11.94
CA LYS A 167 -21.71 31.44 -10.97
C LYS A 167 -20.21 31.64 -11.14
N THR A 168 -19.72 32.83 -10.84
CA THR A 168 -18.28 33.16 -10.92
C THR A 168 -17.67 33.20 -9.53
N LEU A 169 -16.50 32.54 -9.38
CA LEU A 169 -15.70 32.63 -8.15
C LEU A 169 -15.09 34.06 -8.02
N PRO A 170 -14.99 34.60 -6.82
CA PRO A 170 -14.17 35.78 -6.55
C PRO A 170 -12.73 35.59 -7.01
N PRO A 171 -11.97 36.70 -7.26
CA PRO A 171 -10.58 36.63 -7.71
C PRO A 171 -9.72 35.63 -6.92
N LEU A 172 -8.98 34.77 -7.64
CA LEU A 172 -8.20 33.71 -7.05
C LEU A 172 -6.88 34.22 -6.45
N VAL A 173 -6.54 33.70 -5.28
CA VAL A 173 -5.24 33.91 -4.61
C VAL A 173 -4.67 32.56 -4.19
N LEU A 174 -3.41 32.27 -4.57
CA LEU A 174 -2.76 31.04 -4.24
C LEU A 174 -2.34 30.98 -2.78
N ALA A 175 -2.75 29.92 -2.08
CA ALA A 175 -2.41 29.62 -0.71
C ALA A 175 -1.87 28.18 -0.59
N PRO A 176 -0.54 27.96 -0.69
CA PRO A 176 0.07 26.63 -0.72
C PRO A 176 -0.14 25.78 0.53
N ALA A 177 -0.55 26.42 1.64
CA ALA A 177 -0.84 25.75 2.90
C ALA A 177 -2.22 25.06 2.92
N LEU A 178 -3.09 25.35 1.94
CA LEU A 178 -4.41 24.76 1.86
C LEU A 178 -4.36 23.30 1.36
N PRO A 179 -5.33 22.46 1.79
CA PRO A 179 -5.52 21.13 1.21
C PRO A 179 -5.82 21.21 -0.29
N PRO A 180 -5.51 20.14 -1.03
CA PRO A 180 -6.03 19.99 -2.38
C PRO A 180 -7.55 20.06 -2.42
N ASP A 181 -8.11 20.53 -3.52
CA ASP A 181 -9.56 20.59 -3.78
C ASP A 181 -10.37 21.44 -2.78
N THR A 182 -9.71 22.32 -2.03
CA THR A 182 -10.34 23.22 -1.04
C THR A 182 -10.25 24.67 -1.47
N LEU A 183 -11.39 25.36 -1.38
CA LEU A 183 -11.55 26.78 -1.60
C LEU A 183 -11.92 27.46 -0.27
N ILE A 184 -11.27 28.54 0.07
CA ILE A 184 -11.60 29.33 1.28
C ILE A 184 -11.92 30.77 0.88
N MET A 185 -13.03 31.28 1.41
CA MET A 185 -13.43 32.68 1.24
C MET A 185 -14.13 33.22 2.49
N ASP A 186 -14.44 34.48 2.46
CA ASP A 186 -15.30 35.11 3.50
C ASP A 186 -16.65 34.41 3.58
N ILE A 187 -17.19 34.24 4.80
CA ILE A 187 -18.45 33.52 5.00
C ILE A 187 -19.63 34.20 4.30
N ALA A 188 -19.62 35.52 4.11
CA ALA A 188 -20.68 36.23 3.38
C ALA A 188 -20.58 35.94 1.86
N ALA A 189 -19.38 35.86 1.32
CA ALA A 189 -19.15 35.46 -0.07
C ALA A 189 -19.57 34.00 -0.31
N ALA A 190 -19.22 33.12 0.61
CA ALA A 190 -19.60 31.70 0.55
C ALA A 190 -21.12 31.54 0.64
N ALA A 191 -21.81 32.26 1.53
CA ALA A 191 -23.26 32.21 1.66
C ALA A 191 -24.00 32.69 0.40
N GLN A 192 -23.44 33.67 -0.32
CA GLN A 192 -24.00 34.10 -1.61
C GLN A 192 -23.78 33.05 -2.73
N LEU A 193 -22.61 32.44 -2.74
CA LEU A 193 -22.28 31.42 -3.77
C LEU A 193 -23.09 30.13 -3.59
N LEU A 194 -23.24 29.70 -2.32
CA LEU A 194 -23.96 28.48 -1.96
C LEU A 194 -25.48 28.69 -1.82
N GLU A 195 -25.96 29.92 -1.88
CA GLU A 195 -27.38 30.29 -1.65
C GLU A 195 -27.90 29.77 -0.32
N SER A 196 -27.06 29.69 0.72
CA SER A 196 -27.39 29.10 2.02
C SER A 196 -28.24 29.98 2.93
N GLY A 197 -28.54 31.23 2.52
CA GLY A 197 -29.35 32.14 3.28
C GLY A 197 -28.75 32.48 4.66
N ASP A 198 -29.46 32.10 5.73
CA ASP A 198 -29.03 32.31 7.14
C ASP A 198 -28.40 31.05 7.77
N GLU A 199 -28.20 29.98 6.99
CA GLU A 199 -27.67 28.74 7.48
C GLU A 199 -26.16 28.81 7.73
N ILE A 200 -25.72 28.12 8.76
CA ILE A 200 -24.31 27.88 9.14
C ILE A 200 -24.14 26.39 9.32
N THR A 201 -23.13 25.81 8.69
CA THR A 201 -22.90 24.36 8.77
C THR A 201 -22.48 23.95 10.17
N ARG A 202 -21.54 24.69 10.78
CA ARG A 202 -21.06 24.41 12.13
C ARG A 202 -20.52 25.67 12.80
N ILE A 203 -20.50 25.65 14.13
CA ILE A 203 -19.82 26.65 14.95
C ILE A 203 -18.58 26.02 15.56
N VAL A 204 -17.46 26.72 15.55
CA VAL A 204 -16.18 26.21 16.02
C VAL A 204 -15.59 27.07 17.11
N SER A 205 -14.76 26.49 17.96
CA SER A 205 -13.99 27.22 18.98
C SER A 205 -12.57 26.66 19.14
N ALA A 206 -11.69 27.42 19.78
CA ALA A 206 -10.36 26.89 20.12
C ALA A 206 -10.47 25.64 21.02
N PRO A 207 -9.54 24.67 20.92
CA PRO A 207 -9.58 23.45 21.69
C PRO A 207 -9.62 23.70 23.19
N GLY A 208 -10.59 23.11 23.88
CA GLY A 208 -10.73 23.26 25.33
C GLY A 208 -11.20 24.63 25.81
N ALA A 209 -11.54 25.58 24.91
CA ALA A 209 -12.04 26.90 25.29
C ALA A 209 -13.38 26.81 26.04
N LEU A 210 -14.14 25.76 25.81
CA LEU A 210 -15.42 25.52 26.48
C LEU A 210 -15.41 24.14 27.16
N ALA A 211 -15.70 24.14 28.46
CA ALA A 211 -15.75 22.88 29.22
C ALA A 211 -17.01 22.05 28.92
N LYS A 212 -18.11 22.69 28.48
CA LYS A 212 -19.39 22.03 28.18
C LYS A 212 -20.06 22.72 26.98
N ALA A 213 -20.82 21.95 26.24
CA ALA A 213 -21.66 22.48 25.16
C ALA A 213 -22.74 23.44 25.72
N PRO A 214 -23.02 24.53 24.99
CA PRO A 214 -24.19 25.34 25.25
C PRO A 214 -25.50 24.55 25.16
N ALA A 215 -26.58 25.06 25.75
CA ALA A 215 -27.88 24.40 25.73
C ALA A 215 -28.37 24.23 24.27
N GLY A 216 -28.80 23.02 23.92
CA GLY A 216 -29.30 22.68 22.56
C GLY A 216 -28.22 22.23 21.58
N LEU A 217 -26.93 22.40 21.93
CA LEU A 217 -25.80 21.98 21.08
C LEU A 217 -25.10 20.74 21.63
N THR A 218 -24.46 20.00 20.75
CA THR A 218 -23.48 18.93 21.07
C THR A 218 -22.07 19.47 20.84
N LEU A 219 -21.13 19.08 21.70
CA LEU A 219 -19.73 19.43 21.58
C LEU A 219 -18.97 18.22 21.11
N THR A 220 -18.43 18.28 19.90
CA THR A 220 -17.45 17.31 19.41
C THR A 220 -16.06 17.90 19.58
N ARG A 221 -15.26 17.32 20.45
CA ARG A 221 -13.91 17.80 20.73
C ARG A 221 -12.97 17.45 19.57
N ALA A 222 -12.06 18.35 19.28
CA ALA A 222 -11.02 18.15 18.27
C ALA A 222 -10.25 16.83 18.44
N SER A 223 -9.98 16.42 19.70
CA SER A 223 -9.32 15.16 20.03
C SER A 223 -10.11 13.90 19.65
N ASN A 224 -11.41 14.00 19.43
CA ASN A 224 -12.30 12.87 19.14
C ASN A 224 -12.63 12.74 17.65
N LEU A 225 -12.15 13.68 16.82
CA LEU A 225 -12.33 13.62 15.38
C LEU A 225 -11.23 12.76 14.76
N ALA A 226 -11.60 11.71 14.06
CA ALA A 226 -10.66 10.91 13.28
C ALA A 226 -10.10 11.73 12.12
N THR A 227 -8.79 11.89 12.06
CA THR A 227 -8.16 12.66 10.98
C THR A 227 -7.95 11.81 9.74
N PRO A 228 -8.01 12.40 8.53
CA PRO A 228 -7.67 11.70 7.30
C PRO A 228 -6.30 11.00 7.36
N GLY A 229 -5.32 11.62 8.05
CA GLY A 229 -4.01 11.01 8.26
C GLY A 229 -4.05 9.72 9.08
N GLN A 230 -4.86 9.66 10.13
CA GLN A 230 -5.04 8.44 10.93
C GLN A 230 -5.75 7.34 10.14
N LEU A 231 -6.79 7.70 9.37
CA LEU A 231 -7.53 6.75 8.54
C LEU A 231 -6.67 6.11 7.44
N THR A 232 -5.71 6.87 6.92
CA THR A 232 -4.84 6.44 5.80
C THR A 232 -3.49 5.87 6.24
N GLU A 233 -3.15 5.92 7.53
CA GLU A 233 -1.86 5.44 8.05
C GLU A 233 -1.59 3.98 7.68
N SER A 234 -2.60 3.13 7.81
CA SER A 234 -2.52 1.72 7.44
C SER A 234 -2.23 1.49 5.95
N PHE A 235 -2.80 2.33 5.08
CA PHE A 235 -2.51 2.31 3.65
C PHE A 235 -1.04 2.67 3.38
N HIS A 236 -0.52 3.72 4.02
CA HIS A 236 0.87 4.15 3.88
C HIS A 236 1.86 3.11 4.40
N LEU A 237 1.52 2.43 5.49
CA LEU A 237 2.33 1.34 6.04
C LEU A 237 2.41 0.17 5.04
N ASN A 238 1.31 -0.19 4.41
CA ASN A 238 1.27 -1.23 3.39
C ASN A 238 2.12 -0.85 2.15
N LEU A 239 1.98 0.37 1.63
CA LEU A 239 2.81 0.86 0.53
C LEU A 239 4.31 0.90 0.91
N THR A 240 4.63 1.32 2.12
CA THR A 240 6.02 1.34 2.62
C THR A 240 6.60 -0.08 2.70
N ALA A 241 5.79 -1.04 3.13
CA ALA A 241 6.16 -2.44 3.17
C ALA A 241 6.45 -3.03 1.79
N LEU A 242 5.58 -2.76 0.82
CA LEU A 242 5.79 -3.14 -0.57
C LEU A 242 7.06 -2.49 -1.13
N GLY A 243 7.32 -1.22 -0.79
CA GLY A 243 8.54 -0.52 -1.15
C GLY A 243 9.79 -1.17 -0.57
N LEU A 244 9.77 -1.56 0.70
CA LEU A 244 10.87 -2.28 1.35
C LEU A 244 11.13 -3.64 0.71
N LEU A 245 10.07 -4.41 0.42
CA LEU A 245 10.20 -5.69 -0.29
C LEU A 245 10.83 -5.51 -1.67
N ALA A 246 10.37 -4.53 -2.45
CA ALA A 246 10.94 -4.19 -3.75
C ALA A 246 12.42 -3.77 -3.65
N TRP A 247 12.76 -2.99 -2.62
CA TRP A 247 14.15 -2.59 -2.35
C TRP A 247 15.04 -3.77 -2.01
N VAL A 248 14.59 -4.72 -1.17
CA VAL A 248 15.33 -5.95 -0.85
C VAL A 248 15.58 -6.76 -2.11
N VAL A 249 14.56 -6.95 -2.96
CA VAL A 249 14.73 -7.62 -4.26
C VAL A 249 15.76 -6.88 -5.12
N GLY A 250 15.68 -5.56 -5.19
CA GLY A 250 16.65 -4.71 -5.88
C GLY A 250 18.08 -4.89 -5.38
N LEU A 251 18.29 -4.99 -4.05
CA LEU A 251 19.61 -5.28 -3.47
C LEU A 251 20.19 -6.61 -3.94
N PHE A 252 19.37 -7.67 -4.00
CA PHE A 252 19.82 -8.97 -4.51
C PHE A 252 20.21 -8.90 -5.99
N ILE A 253 19.50 -8.13 -6.78
CA ILE A 253 19.79 -7.92 -8.21
C ILE A 253 21.11 -7.17 -8.38
N VAL A 254 21.30 -6.08 -7.63
CA VAL A 254 22.54 -5.32 -7.62
C VAL A 254 23.69 -6.19 -7.17
N GLN A 255 23.53 -6.99 -6.12
CA GLN A 255 24.54 -7.94 -5.63
C GLN A 255 24.90 -8.99 -6.69
N ALA A 256 23.89 -9.53 -7.40
CA ALA A 256 24.12 -10.48 -8.49
C ALA A 256 24.91 -9.84 -9.65
N ALA A 257 24.54 -8.63 -10.07
CA ALA A 257 25.23 -7.89 -11.12
C ALA A 257 26.69 -7.56 -10.76
N LEU A 258 26.92 -7.08 -9.52
CA LEU A 258 28.25 -6.77 -8.99
C LEU A 258 29.12 -8.03 -8.84
N GLY A 259 28.54 -9.11 -8.32
CA GLY A 259 29.25 -10.40 -8.19
C GLY A 259 29.77 -10.90 -9.54
N LEU A 260 28.90 -10.82 -10.55
CA LEU A 260 29.24 -11.20 -11.91
C LEU A 260 30.31 -10.28 -12.53
N ALA A 261 30.18 -8.96 -12.38
CA ALA A 261 31.16 -8.00 -12.86
C ALA A 261 32.54 -8.23 -12.24
N LEU A 262 32.60 -8.59 -10.96
CA LEU A 262 33.85 -8.95 -10.28
C LEU A 262 34.47 -10.23 -10.85
N GLU A 263 33.67 -11.29 -11.00
CA GLU A 263 34.18 -12.59 -11.51
C GLU A 263 34.83 -12.45 -12.89
N GLN A 264 34.23 -11.65 -13.78
CA GLN A 264 34.77 -11.41 -15.12
C GLN A 264 36.06 -10.60 -15.13
N ARG A 265 36.30 -9.83 -14.07
CA ARG A 265 37.50 -8.97 -13.91
C ARG A 265 38.60 -9.59 -13.06
N LEU A 266 38.36 -10.76 -12.47
CA LEU A 266 39.33 -11.39 -11.56
C LEU A 266 40.72 -11.53 -12.21
N GLY A 267 40.78 -11.88 -13.52
CA GLY A 267 42.05 -11.95 -14.27
C GLY A 267 42.79 -10.61 -14.29
N MET A 268 42.10 -9.55 -14.68
CA MET A 268 42.65 -8.17 -14.73
C MET A 268 43.07 -7.69 -13.32
N LEU A 269 42.26 -7.96 -12.29
CA LEU A 269 42.57 -7.57 -10.91
C LEU A 269 43.81 -8.30 -10.37
N ARG A 270 43.97 -9.59 -10.73
CA ARG A 270 45.19 -10.36 -10.41
C ARG A 270 46.40 -9.77 -11.10
N THR A 271 46.30 -9.41 -12.40
CA THR A 271 47.41 -8.74 -13.11
C THR A 271 47.83 -7.45 -12.45
N LEU A 272 46.85 -6.61 -12.07
CA LEU A 272 47.13 -5.36 -11.33
C LEU A 272 47.80 -5.64 -9.99
N ARG A 273 47.44 -6.69 -9.26
CA ARG A 273 48.11 -7.12 -8.03
C ARG A 273 49.53 -7.57 -8.26
N VAL A 274 49.81 -8.33 -9.33
CA VAL A 274 51.13 -8.78 -9.74
C VAL A 274 52.02 -7.57 -10.12
N LEU A 275 51.44 -6.57 -10.78
CA LEU A 275 52.12 -5.29 -11.11
C LEU A 275 52.37 -4.37 -9.89
N GLY A 276 52.07 -4.82 -8.67
CA GLY A 276 52.40 -4.12 -7.42
C GLY A 276 51.27 -3.23 -6.86
N VAL A 277 50.06 -3.24 -7.42
CA VAL A 277 48.92 -2.50 -6.85
C VAL A 277 48.55 -3.12 -5.51
N SER A 278 48.58 -2.34 -4.42
CA SER A 278 48.20 -2.85 -3.09
C SER A 278 46.72 -3.23 -3.00
N GLY A 279 46.36 -4.20 -2.16
CA GLY A 279 44.98 -4.62 -1.98
C GLY A 279 44.05 -3.49 -1.50
N ARG A 280 44.56 -2.63 -0.63
CA ARG A 280 43.81 -1.43 -0.15
C ARG A 280 43.55 -0.44 -1.28
N SER A 281 44.53 -0.18 -2.15
CA SER A 281 44.34 0.70 -3.32
C SER A 281 43.32 0.12 -4.28
N LEU A 282 43.34 -1.18 -4.50
CA LEU A 282 42.36 -1.86 -5.36
C LEU A 282 40.94 -1.76 -4.82
N VAL A 283 40.74 -2.00 -3.54
CA VAL A 283 39.42 -1.89 -2.88
C VAL A 283 38.90 -0.44 -2.93
N VAL A 284 39.75 0.55 -2.62
CA VAL A 284 39.35 1.96 -2.68
C VAL A 284 38.96 2.36 -4.10
N THR A 285 39.72 1.91 -5.12
CA THR A 285 39.42 2.25 -6.52
C THR A 285 38.17 1.56 -7.01
N LEU A 286 37.92 0.31 -6.63
CA LEU A 286 36.68 -0.40 -6.88
C LEU A 286 35.49 0.26 -6.17
N SER A 287 35.66 0.69 -4.91
CA SER A 287 34.59 1.40 -4.19
C SER A 287 34.26 2.73 -4.86
N LEU A 288 35.26 3.47 -5.33
CA LEU A 288 35.05 4.72 -6.05
C LEU A 288 34.33 4.50 -7.40
N GLU A 289 34.74 3.46 -8.13
CA GLU A 289 34.07 3.06 -9.37
C GLU A 289 32.60 2.72 -9.11
N LEU A 290 32.32 1.90 -8.10
CA LEU A 290 30.95 1.51 -7.72
C LEU A 290 30.13 2.72 -7.29
N LEU A 291 30.71 3.65 -6.53
CA LEU A 291 30.03 4.87 -6.11
C LEU A 291 29.69 5.77 -7.31
N LEU A 292 30.61 5.92 -8.27
CA LEU A 292 30.36 6.69 -9.49
C LEU A 292 29.23 6.09 -10.33
N LEU A 293 29.26 4.78 -10.56
CA LEU A 293 28.21 4.08 -11.31
C LEU A 293 26.90 4.04 -10.52
N GLY A 294 27.01 3.89 -9.21
CA GLY A 294 25.87 3.96 -8.28
C GLY A 294 25.19 5.30 -8.31
N LEU A 295 25.95 6.39 -8.33
CA LEU A 295 25.39 7.74 -8.43
C LEU A 295 24.60 7.94 -9.73
N ILE A 296 25.16 7.49 -10.88
CA ILE A 296 24.48 7.57 -12.16
C ILE A 296 23.20 6.74 -12.15
N GLY A 297 23.27 5.49 -11.69
CA GLY A 297 22.11 4.60 -11.59
C GLY A 297 21.04 5.10 -10.62
N ALA A 298 21.45 5.63 -9.47
CA ALA A 298 20.55 6.19 -8.47
C ALA A 298 19.83 7.45 -8.98
N LEU A 299 20.56 8.39 -9.59
CA LEU A 299 19.96 9.61 -10.16
C LEU A 299 18.96 9.28 -11.29
N ALA A 300 19.34 8.40 -12.21
CA ALA A 300 18.44 7.92 -13.25
C ALA A 300 17.22 7.18 -12.66
N GLY A 301 17.44 6.38 -11.61
CA GLY A 301 16.40 5.64 -10.89
C GLY A 301 15.42 6.58 -10.18
N ILE A 302 15.92 7.52 -9.40
CA ILE A 302 15.09 8.49 -8.69
C ILE A 302 14.26 9.32 -9.69
N ALA A 303 14.89 9.82 -10.77
CA ALA A 303 14.18 10.59 -11.79
C ALA A 303 13.06 9.79 -12.46
N SER A 304 13.34 8.54 -12.85
CA SER A 304 12.32 7.66 -13.46
C SER A 304 11.27 7.18 -12.45
N GLY A 305 11.64 6.97 -11.19
CA GLY A 305 10.72 6.65 -10.10
C GLY A 305 9.73 7.79 -9.84
N VAL A 306 10.21 9.02 -9.79
CA VAL A 306 9.37 10.23 -9.70
C VAL A 306 8.46 10.36 -10.93
N TRP A 307 8.98 10.10 -12.14
CA TRP A 307 8.17 10.11 -13.36
C TRP A 307 7.06 9.05 -13.32
N LEU A 308 7.39 7.83 -12.88
CA LEU A 308 6.40 6.75 -12.68
C LEU A 308 5.36 7.14 -11.62
N ALA A 309 5.80 7.74 -10.52
CA ALA A 309 4.91 8.25 -9.48
C ALA A 309 3.92 9.29 -10.02
N ARG A 310 4.38 10.20 -10.90
CA ARG A 310 3.51 11.18 -11.57
C ARG A 310 2.42 10.52 -12.41
N LEU A 311 2.74 9.43 -13.11
CA LEU A 311 1.77 8.68 -13.90
C LEU A 311 0.71 7.97 -13.06
N LEU A 312 1.10 7.49 -11.87
CA LEU A 312 0.22 6.72 -10.99
C LEU A 312 -0.52 7.59 -9.97
N LEU A 313 -0.06 8.80 -9.73
CA LEU A 313 -0.61 9.69 -8.70
C LEU A 313 -2.11 10.01 -8.89
N PRO A 314 -2.63 10.26 -10.10
CA PRO A 314 -4.05 10.51 -10.29
C PRO A 314 -4.94 9.33 -9.85
N ASP A 315 -4.51 8.09 -10.15
CA ASP A 315 -5.23 6.89 -9.73
C ASP A 315 -5.20 6.69 -8.21
N VAL A 316 -4.06 7.01 -7.58
CA VAL A 316 -3.92 6.99 -6.11
C VAL A 316 -4.79 8.06 -5.47
N ALA A 317 -4.75 9.28 -5.99
CA ALA A 317 -5.55 10.39 -5.48
C ALA A 317 -7.05 10.10 -5.57
N ALA A 318 -7.51 9.58 -6.71
CA ALA A 318 -8.89 9.16 -6.89
C ALA A 318 -9.30 8.04 -5.91
N THR A 319 -8.42 7.08 -5.67
CA THR A 319 -8.65 5.98 -4.71
C THR A 319 -8.79 6.49 -3.28
N LEU A 320 -7.84 7.32 -2.85
CA LEU A 320 -7.83 7.83 -1.48
C LEU A 320 -8.97 8.82 -1.24
N GLY A 321 -9.33 9.64 -2.23
CA GLY A 321 -10.48 10.52 -2.18
C GLY A 321 -11.80 9.75 -2.02
N SER A 322 -11.97 8.66 -2.77
CA SER A 322 -13.20 7.88 -2.76
C SER A 322 -13.35 6.97 -1.52
N LEU A 323 -12.26 6.43 -0.98
CA LEU A 323 -12.31 5.51 0.18
C LEU A 323 -12.31 6.25 1.53
N TYR A 324 -11.56 7.34 1.62
CA TYR A 324 -11.29 8.03 2.89
C TYR A 324 -11.76 9.48 2.90
N GLY A 325 -12.39 9.95 1.82
CA GLY A 325 -12.79 11.37 1.68
C GLY A 325 -11.61 12.34 1.69
N ALA A 326 -10.40 11.85 1.46
CA ALA A 326 -9.18 12.62 1.61
C ALA A 326 -8.67 13.12 0.27
N GLY A 327 -8.74 14.42 0.01
CA GLY A 327 -8.15 15.04 -1.17
C GLY A 327 -6.63 14.88 -1.19
N VAL A 328 -6.08 14.27 -2.24
CA VAL A 328 -4.64 14.16 -2.49
C VAL A 328 -4.29 15.03 -3.68
N GLY A 329 -3.31 15.91 -3.53
CA GLY A 329 -2.83 16.76 -4.62
C GLY A 329 -2.33 15.93 -5.81
N GLN A 330 -2.70 16.35 -7.01
CA GLN A 330 -2.26 15.71 -8.25
C GLN A 330 -0.86 16.16 -8.68
N GLU A 331 -0.29 17.18 -8.04
CA GLU A 331 1.08 17.63 -8.29
C GLU A 331 2.07 17.04 -7.29
N LEU A 332 3.18 16.48 -7.81
CA LEU A 332 4.28 15.99 -7.00
C LEU A 332 5.14 17.17 -6.53
N ASN A 333 4.96 17.57 -5.28
CA ASN A 333 5.81 18.58 -4.64
C ASN A 333 6.78 17.89 -3.67
N LEU A 334 7.94 17.46 -4.19
CA LEU A 334 8.91 16.70 -3.43
C LEU A 334 9.98 17.61 -2.85
N PRO A 335 10.11 17.70 -1.52
CA PRO A 335 11.12 18.52 -0.86
C PRO A 335 12.52 17.98 -1.09
N TRP A 336 13.54 18.84 -0.96
CA TRP A 336 14.95 18.48 -1.25
C TRP A 336 15.45 17.27 -0.42
N HIS A 337 14.97 17.11 0.80
CA HIS A 337 15.37 15.97 1.66
C HIS A 337 14.92 14.62 1.10
N TYR A 338 13.85 14.58 0.30
CA TYR A 338 13.43 13.37 -0.41
C TYR A 338 14.51 12.90 -1.40
N TRP A 339 15.09 13.83 -2.18
CA TRP A 339 16.13 13.51 -3.16
C TRP A 339 17.41 13.02 -2.48
N VAL A 340 17.81 13.67 -1.40
CA VAL A 340 18.98 13.27 -0.60
C VAL A 340 18.73 11.93 0.09
N GLY A 341 17.55 11.73 0.67
CA GLY A 341 17.15 10.45 1.29
C GLY A 341 17.14 9.30 0.28
N GLY A 342 16.55 9.49 -0.89
CA GLY A 342 16.56 8.50 -1.97
C GLY A 342 17.97 8.13 -2.44
N LEU A 343 18.83 9.13 -2.58
CA LEU A 343 20.24 8.92 -2.92
C LEU A 343 20.99 8.16 -1.82
N ALA A 344 20.77 8.51 -0.56
CA ALA A 344 21.41 7.85 0.59
C ALA A 344 20.99 6.38 0.70
N VAL A 345 19.68 6.09 0.52
CA VAL A 345 19.17 4.70 0.52
C VAL A 345 19.72 3.90 -0.66
N SER A 346 19.78 4.50 -1.86
CA SER A 346 20.30 3.83 -3.06
C SER A 346 21.80 3.55 -2.94
N LEU A 347 22.60 4.51 -2.50
CA LEU A 347 24.03 4.33 -2.30
C LEU A 347 24.36 3.44 -1.09
N GLY A 348 23.59 3.55 0.00
CA GLY A 348 23.67 2.66 1.15
C GLY A 348 23.40 1.20 0.77
N GLY A 349 22.35 0.97 0.00
CA GLY A 349 22.00 -0.32 -0.59
C GLY A 349 23.12 -0.86 -1.48
N LEU A 350 23.71 -0.02 -2.34
CA LEU A 350 24.86 -0.39 -3.18
C LEU A 350 26.08 -0.81 -2.34
N VAL A 351 26.40 -0.09 -1.25
CA VAL A 351 27.49 -0.43 -0.33
C VAL A 351 27.22 -1.77 0.35
N LEU A 352 25.99 -2.00 0.82
CA LEU A 352 25.57 -3.27 1.42
C LEU A 352 25.70 -4.43 0.41
N ALA A 353 25.14 -4.29 -0.79
CA ALA A 353 25.21 -5.29 -1.84
C ALA A 353 26.66 -5.51 -2.33
N GLY A 354 27.46 -4.45 -2.41
CA GLY A 354 28.86 -4.49 -2.84
C GLY A 354 29.84 -4.99 -1.78
N SER A 355 29.47 -4.99 -0.50
CA SER A 355 30.38 -5.31 0.62
C SER A 355 31.03 -6.69 0.47
N GLY A 356 30.28 -7.71 0.11
CA GLY A 356 30.78 -9.08 -0.14
C GLY A 356 31.72 -9.17 -1.35
N VAL A 357 31.48 -8.33 -2.37
CA VAL A 357 32.33 -8.22 -3.56
C VAL A 357 33.65 -7.56 -3.23
N LEU A 358 33.61 -6.44 -2.51
CA LEU A 358 34.79 -5.69 -2.04
C LEU A 358 35.64 -6.53 -1.08
N TRP A 359 34.99 -7.26 -0.18
CA TRP A 359 35.70 -8.17 0.74
C TRP A 359 36.43 -9.31 0.00
N ARG A 360 35.81 -9.90 -1.03
CA ARG A 360 36.48 -10.91 -1.90
C ARG A 360 37.63 -10.30 -2.67
N ALA A 361 37.48 -9.08 -3.19
CA ALA A 361 38.55 -8.36 -3.89
C ALA A 361 39.71 -8.03 -2.95
N ALA A 362 39.46 -7.70 -1.68
CA ALA A 362 40.50 -7.44 -0.66
C ALA A 362 41.35 -8.67 -0.36
N ARG A 363 40.75 -9.87 -0.38
CA ARG A 363 41.37 -11.18 -0.04
C ARG A 363 41.84 -12.00 -1.24
N LEU A 364 42.02 -11.36 -2.41
CA LEU A 364 42.54 -12.04 -3.60
C LEU A 364 43.94 -12.60 -3.38
N ASN A 365 44.05 -13.94 -3.40
CA ASN A 365 45.36 -14.64 -3.36
C ASN A 365 45.98 -14.65 -4.75
N MET A 366 47.27 -14.26 -4.83
CA MET A 366 48.01 -14.19 -6.07
C MET A 366 48.43 -15.57 -6.59
N LEU A 367 48.53 -16.58 -5.71
CA LEU A 367 49.10 -17.90 -5.99
C LEU A 367 48.08 -19.00 -6.33
N GLU A 368 46.80 -18.72 -6.40
CA GLU A 368 45.75 -19.68 -6.73
C GLU A 368 45.63 -19.93 -8.27
N LEU A 369 46.75 -20.17 -8.91
CA LEU A 369 46.76 -20.65 -10.30
C LEU A 369 46.69 -22.17 -10.30
N GLY A 370 45.52 -22.73 -10.58
CA GLY A 370 45.38 -24.07 -11.11
C GLY A 370 44.83 -25.21 -10.23
N GLN A 371 44.28 -24.94 -9.03
CA GLN A 371 43.68 -26.03 -8.22
C GLN A 371 42.16 -26.06 -8.23
N MET A 372 41.57 -26.86 -9.15
CA MET A 372 40.12 -27.19 -9.15
C MET A 372 39.67 -27.79 -7.80
N GLN A 373 40.56 -28.42 -7.04
CA GLN A 373 40.26 -28.90 -5.69
C GLN A 373 40.07 -27.82 -4.66
N ALA A 374 40.87 -26.74 -4.69
CA ALA A 374 40.72 -25.59 -3.80
C ALA A 374 39.38 -24.82 -4.05
N TRP A 375 38.97 -24.78 -5.31
CA TRP A 375 37.67 -24.19 -5.67
C TRP A 375 36.47 -25.01 -5.15
N ARG A 376 36.54 -26.35 -5.24
CA ARG A 376 35.49 -27.25 -4.71
C ARG A 376 35.40 -27.20 -3.18
N SER A 377 36.48 -27.08 -2.47
CA SER A 377 36.51 -26.97 -1.00
C SER A 377 35.96 -25.60 -0.55
N GLY A 378 36.33 -24.53 -1.25
CA GLY A 378 35.78 -23.17 -1.02
C GLY A 378 34.28 -23.11 -1.20
N TYR A 379 33.72 -23.70 -2.26
CA TYR A 379 32.29 -23.73 -2.50
C TYR A 379 31.51 -24.56 -1.46
N ARG A 380 32.03 -25.70 -1.03
CA ARG A 380 31.39 -26.44 0.08
C ARG A 380 31.31 -25.61 1.36
N ARG A 381 32.36 -24.90 1.72
CA ARG A 381 32.37 -23.99 2.86
C ARG A 381 31.36 -22.86 2.69
N GLN A 382 31.23 -22.31 1.48
CA GLN A 382 30.22 -21.29 1.19
C GLN A 382 28.81 -21.85 1.36
N LEU A 383 28.50 -23.04 0.87
CA LEU A 383 27.20 -23.68 1.07
C LEU A 383 26.88 -23.91 2.55
N THR A 384 27.91 -24.35 3.33
CA THR A 384 27.74 -24.51 4.79
C THR A 384 27.45 -23.18 5.47
N LEU A 385 28.18 -22.11 5.11
CA LEU A 385 27.95 -20.78 5.66
C LEU A 385 26.55 -20.24 5.28
N MET A 386 26.10 -20.48 4.03
CA MET A 386 24.74 -20.14 3.60
C MET A 386 23.70 -20.92 4.37
N SER A 387 23.90 -22.22 4.59
CA SER A 387 23.00 -23.06 5.39
C SER A 387 22.92 -22.60 6.84
N MET A 388 24.05 -22.23 7.45
CA MET A 388 24.09 -21.69 8.82
C MET A 388 23.45 -20.30 8.89
N GLY A 389 23.72 -19.41 7.92
CA GLY A 389 23.07 -18.11 7.81
C GLY A 389 21.56 -18.23 7.62
N GLY A 390 21.11 -19.17 6.79
CA GLY A 390 19.69 -19.46 6.61
C GLY A 390 19.04 -20.01 7.89
N ALA A 391 19.74 -20.90 8.61
CA ALA A 391 19.26 -21.41 9.89
C ALA A 391 19.17 -20.29 10.95
N LEU A 392 20.17 -19.40 11.02
CA LEU A 392 20.14 -18.25 11.89
C LEU A 392 18.96 -17.31 11.55
N ALA A 393 18.76 -17.00 10.26
CA ALA A 393 17.65 -16.16 9.81
C ALA A 393 16.29 -16.80 10.14
N LEU A 394 16.16 -18.12 9.97
CA LEU A 394 14.95 -18.85 10.39
C LEU A 394 14.75 -18.81 11.91
N SER A 395 15.83 -18.95 12.69
CA SER A 395 15.75 -18.84 14.16
C SER A 395 15.31 -17.44 14.60
N ILE A 396 15.77 -16.39 13.92
CA ILE A 396 15.30 -15.01 14.14
C ILE A 396 13.82 -14.90 13.78
N ALA A 397 13.39 -15.46 12.65
CA ALA A 397 11.99 -15.46 12.26
C ALA A 397 11.11 -16.15 13.30
N LEU A 398 11.52 -17.33 13.79
CA LEU A 398 10.81 -18.07 14.85
C LEU A 398 10.78 -17.30 16.18
N ALA A 399 11.88 -16.65 16.55
CA ALA A 399 11.95 -15.83 17.77
C ALA A 399 11.01 -14.60 17.66
N LEU A 400 11.00 -13.92 16.51
CA LEU A 400 10.06 -12.81 16.25
C LEU A 400 8.61 -13.29 16.27
N TYR A 401 8.33 -14.45 15.70
CA TYR A 401 6.99 -15.04 15.76
C TYR A 401 6.57 -15.39 17.19
N ALA A 402 7.45 -16.02 17.97
CA ALA A 402 7.19 -16.32 19.35
C ALA A 402 6.96 -15.05 20.19
N TRP A 403 7.74 -14.02 19.93
CA TRP A 403 7.58 -12.71 20.58
C TRP A 403 6.24 -12.05 20.21
N LEU A 404 5.86 -12.05 18.93
CA LEU A 404 4.58 -11.52 18.46
C LEU A 404 3.37 -12.22 19.09
N ARG A 405 3.48 -13.52 19.38
CA ARG A 405 2.43 -14.29 20.07
C ARG A 405 2.22 -13.88 21.54
N LEU A 406 3.19 -13.19 22.13
CA LEU A 406 3.12 -12.68 23.50
C LEU A 406 2.64 -11.23 23.58
N GLN A 407 2.54 -10.54 22.44
CA GLN A 407 2.06 -9.15 22.37
C GLN A 407 0.53 -9.12 22.20
N PRO A 408 -0.13 -8.04 22.64
CA PRO A 408 -1.54 -7.80 22.34
C PRO A 408 -1.80 -7.81 20.83
N PRO A 409 -2.96 -8.26 20.37
CA PRO A 409 -3.35 -8.12 18.96
C PRO A 409 -3.34 -6.63 18.56
N GLY A 410 -2.76 -6.34 17.39
CA GLY A 410 -2.61 -4.95 16.91
C GLY A 410 -1.22 -4.35 17.10
N ASP A 411 -0.43 -4.86 18.05
CA ASP A 411 0.95 -4.41 18.27
C ASP A 411 1.96 -5.24 17.45
N GLY A 412 3.10 -4.65 17.14
CA GLY A 412 4.22 -5.40 16.58
C GLY A 412 4.34 -5.38 15.06
N LEU A 413 3.80 -4.37 14.37
CA LEU A 413 3.89 -4.21 12.92
C LEU A 413 5.33 -4.32 12.39
N VAL A 414 6.30 -3.63 13.02
CA VAL A 414 7.72 -3.66 12.65
C VAL A 414 8.29 -5.07 12.79
N ALA A 415 7.94 -5.79 13.86
CA ALA A 415 8.37 -7.17 14.06
C ALA A 415 7.73 -8.13 13.03
N GLY A 416 6.49 -7.88 12.61
CA GLY A 416 5.83 -8.61 11.52
C GLY A 416 6.59 -8.48 10.20
N PHE A 417 7.00 -7.27 9.84
CA PHE A 417 7.87 -7.06 8.66
C PHE A 417 9.25 -7.69 8.84
N GLY A 418 9.83 -7.61 10.04
CA GLY A 418 11.06 -8.29 10.39
C GLY A 418 10.97 -9.81 10.22
N LEU A 419 9.85 -10.41 10.60
CA LEU A 419 9.55 -11.83 10.41
C LEU A 419 9.57 -12.20 8.92
N ILE A 420 8.84 -11.46 8.08
CA ILE A 420 8.80 -11.71 6.63
C ILE A 420 10.18 -11.54 6.01
N ALA A 421 10.90 -10.49 6.37
CA ALA A 421 12.26 -10.25 5.87
C ALA A 421 13.22 -11.37 6.27
N ALA A 422 13.17 -11.85 7.51
CA ALA A 422 13.96 -12.97 7.99
C ALA A 422 13.61 -14.28 7.28
N LEU A 423 12.33 -14.51 7.00
CA LEU A 423 11.87 -15.70 6.26
C LEU A 423 12.33 -15.67 4.80
N LEU A 424 12.24 -14.51 4.14
CA LEU A 424 12.77 -14.30 2.78
C LEU A 424 14.27 -14.54 2.73
N LEU A 425 15.01 -13.99 3.68
CA LEU A 425 16.47 -14.17 3.76
C LEU A 425 16.85 -15.62 4.03
N ALA A 426 16.15 -16.30 4.93
CA ALA A 426 16.38 -17.72 5.23
C ALA A 426 16.18 -18.58 3.97
N SER A 427 15.07 -18.37 3.28
CA SER A 427 14.71 -19.13 2.07
C SER A 427 15.69 -18.87 0.92
N ALA A 428 16.10 -17.60 0.73
CA ALA A 428 17.11 -17.24 -0.25
C ALA A 428 18.45 -17.91 0.03
N LEU A 429 18.92 -17.88 1.28
CA LEU A 429 20.18 -18.50 1.68
C LEU A 429 20.15 -20.02 1.60
N TRP A 430 19.00 -20.66 1.80
CA TRP A 430 18.86 -22.11 1.69
C TRP A 430 18.68 -22.60 0.26
N LEU A 431 18.28 -21.76 -0.69
CA LEU A 431 18.08 -22.16 -2.08
C LEU A 431 19.32 -22.81 -2.71
N PRO A 432 20.56 -22.24 -2.65
CA PRO A 432 21.74 -22.88 -3.26
C PRO A 432 22.10 -24.24 -2.64
N PRO A 433 22.09 -24.42 -1.29
CA PRO A 433 22.24 -25.74 -0.67
C PRO A 433 21.20 -26.75 -1.10
N LEU A 434 19.93 -26.35 -1.19
CA LEU A 434 18.82 -27.21 -1.61
C LEU A 434 18.96 -27.62 -3.07
N LEU A 435 19.28 -26.69 -3.97
CA LEU A 435 19.57 -26.99 -5.38
C LEU A 435 20.76 -27.94 -5.51
N ALA A 436 21.82 -27.72 -4.71
CA ALA A 436 22.98 -28.63 -4.69
C ALA A 436 22.59 -30.07 -4.24
N LEU A 437 21.70 -30.16 -3.25
CA LEU A 437 21.16 -31.45 -2.77
C LEU A 437 20.30 -32.13 -3.85
N VAL A 438 19.36 -31.39 -4.47
CA VAL A 438 18.52 -31.90 -5.55
C VAL A 438 19.38 -32.43 -6.72
N LEU A 439 20.36 -31.65 -7.15
CA LEU A 439 21.28 -32.05 -8.21
C LEU A 439 22.12 -33.26 -7.80
N LYS A 440 22.51 -33.41 -6.54
CA LYS A 440 23.23 -34.61 -6.05
C LYS A 440 22.34 -35.85 -6.10
N VAL A 441 21.09 -35.74 -5.69
CA VAL A 441 20.10 -36.85 -5.81
C VAL A 441 19.86 -37.18 -7.27
N LEU A 442 19.65 -36.18 -8.13
CA LEU A 442 19.41 -36.38 -9.56
C LEU A 442 20.62 -37.04 -10.27
N ALA A 443 21.86 -36.68 -9.89
CA ALA A 443 23.09 -37.32 -10.38
C ALA A 443 23.15 -38.81 -10.01
N HIS A 444 22.68 -39.15 -8.81
CA HIS A 444 22.61 -40.54 -8.38
C HIS A 444 21.61 -41.37 -9.21
N LEU A 445 20.42 -40.79 -9.46
CA LEU A 445 19.37 -41.43 -10.27
C LEU A 445 19.76 -41.53 -11.76
N ALA A 446 20.50 -40.54 -12.26
CA ALA A 446 20.90 -40.44 -13.66
C ALA A 446 22.14 -41.29 -14.02
N ARG A 447 22.74 -42.07 -13.11
CA ARG A 447 23.97 -42.83 -13.32
C ARG A 447 23.94 -43.75 -14.55
N ARG A 448 22.77 -44.30 -14.92
CA ARG A 448 22.59 -45.18 -16.06
C ARG A 448 22.49 -44.46 -17.43
N ARG A 449 22.39 -43.12 -17.44
CA ARG A 449 22.23 -42.30 -18.66
C ARG A 449 23.36 -41.28 -18.76
N PRO A 450 24.45 -41.57 -19.52
CA PRO A 450 25.69 -40.79 -19.47
C PRO A 450 25.48 -39.29 -19.79
N LEU A 451 24.68 -38.93 -20.80
CA LEU A 451 24.41 -37.52 -21.16
C LEU A 451 23.65 -36.79 -20.07
N ILE A 452 22.66 -37.40 -19.41
CA ILE A 452 21.91 -36.78 -18.32
C ILE A 452 22.82 -36.66 -17.09
N HIS A 453 23.61 -37.70 -16.79
CA HIS A 453 24.55 -37.65 -15.69
C HIS A 453 25.56 -36.50 -15.86
N TRP A 454 26.11 -36.38 -17.09
CA TRP A 454 27.00 -35.26 -17.44
C TRP A 454 26.27 -33.89 -17.27
N ALA A 455 25.04 -33.75 -17.79
CA ALA A 455 24.28 -32.53 -17.69
C ALA A 455 24.04 -32.10 -16.24
N VAL A 456 23.74 -33.06 -15.35
CA VAL A 456 23.54 -32.79 -13.93
C VAL A 456 24.87 -32.40 -13.24
N ALA A 457 25.98 -33.11 -13.56
CA ALA A 457 27.30 -32.80 -13.05
C ALA A 457 27.77 -31.41 -13.50
N ASP A 458 27.51 -31.05 -14.75
CA ASP A 458 27.80 -29.74 -15.32
C ASP A 458 26.97 -28.62 -14.66
N MET A 459 25.69 -28.87 -14.39
CA MET A 459 24.85 -27.91 -13.65
C MET A 459 25.37 -27.67 -12.23
N GLN A 460 25.92 -28.70 -11.56
CA GLN A 460 26.58 -28.52 -10.25
C GLN A 460 27.76 -27.54 -10.31
N LEU A 461 28.49 -27.50 -11.43
CA LEU A 461 29.61 -26.58 -11.65
C LEU A 461 29.14 -25.16 -11.97
N GLN A 462 27.92 -25.00 -12.52
CA GLN A 462 27.31 -23.70 -12.81
C GLN A 462 26.60 -23.10 -11.63
N LEU A 463 26.13 -23.92 -10.68
CA LEU A 463 25.31 -23.50 -9.55
C LEU A 463 25.89 -22.31 -8.76
N PRO A 464 27.21 -22.22 -8.46
CA PRO A 464 27.77 -21.05 -7.76
C PRO A 464 27.54 -19.74 -8.49
N LYS A 465 27.57 -19.76 -9.82
CA LYS A 465 27.43 -18.56 -10.67
C LYS A 465 25.97 -18.17 -10.88
N LEU A 466 25.05 -19.13 -10.85
CA LEU A 466 23.61 -18.92 -11.03
C LEU A 466 22.88 -18.68 -9.72
N SER A 467 23.47 -19.05 -8.58
CA SER A 467 22.81 -19.04 -7.27
C SER A 467 22.19 -17.70 -6.93
N LEU A 468 22.92 -16.58 -7.13
CA LEU A 468 22.41 -15.23 -6.83
C LEU A 468 21.20 -14.85 -7.69
N ALA A 469 21.24 -15.16 -8.99
CA ALA A 469 20.12 -14.89 -9.89
C ALA A 469 18.89 -15.76 -9.56
N MET A 470 19.11 -17.02 -9.15
CA MET A 470 18.03 -17.92 -8.70
C MET A 470 17.45 -17.48 -7.35
N MET A 471 18.27 -16.96 -6.42
CA MET A 471 17.79 -16.36 -5.18
C MET A 471 16.92 -15.14 -5.44
N ALA A 472 17.31 -14.24 -6.35
CA ALA A 472 16.51 -13.10 -6.75
C ALA A 472 15.18 -13.53 -7.39
N LEU A 473 15.22 -14.55 -8.25
CA LEU A 473 14.02 -15.13 -8.86
C LEU A 473 13.09 -15.74 -7.80
N LEU A 474 13.62 -16.50 -6.82
CA LEU A 474 12.85 -17.07 -5.71
C LEU A 474 12.09 -15.99 -4.95
N ILE A 475 12.80 -14.93 -4.54
CA ILE A 475 12.20 -13.83 -3.77
C ILE A 475 11.13 -13.12 -4.60
N ALA A 476 11.42 -12.80 -5.87
CA ALA A 476 10.46 -12.14 -6.75
C ALA A 476 9.17 -12.94 -6.96
N LEU A 477 9.31 -14.26 -7.21
CA LEU A 477 8.18 -15.17 -7.39
C LEU A 477 7.36 -15.33 -6.10
N ALA A 478 8.04 -15.55 -4.97
CA ALA A 478 7.38 -15.73 -3.68
C ALA A 478 6.66 -14.46 -3.21
N THR A 479 7.28 -13.30 -3.40
CA THR A 479 6.66 -12.00 -3.09
C THR A 479 5.45 -11.74 -3.99
N ASN A 480 5.58 -11.99 -5.30
CA ASN A 480 4.47 -11.83 -6.25
C ASN A 480 3.29 -12.74 -5.87
N LEU A 481 3.55 -14.02 -5.57
CA LEU A 481 2.52 -14.95 -5.12
C LEU A 481 1.93 -14.52 -3.77
N GLY A 482 2.77 -14.11 -2.81
CA GLY A 482 2.34 -13.73 -1.47
C GLY A 482 1.42 -12.51 -1.48
N VAL A 483 1.85 -11.45 -2.16
CA VAL A 483 1.08 -10.20 -2.27
C VAL A 483 -0.15 -10.40 -3.18
N GLY A 484 0.00 -11.13 -4.30
CA GLY A 484 -1.10 -11.46 -5.21
C GLY A 484 -2.22 -12.22 -4.50
N SER A 485 -1.86 -13.26 -3.72
CA SER A 485 -2.83 -14.05 -2.95
C SER A 485 -3.50 -13.25 -1.83
N MET A 486 -2.77 -12.34 -1.18
CA MET A 486 -3.38 -11.41 -0.19
C MET A 486 -4.43 -10.51 -0.86
N VAL A 487 -4.07 -9.88 -1.98
CA VAL A 487 -4.99 -8.98 -2.72
C VAL A 487 -6.20 -9.75 -3.26
N GLY A 488 -5.98 -10.93 -3.86
CA GLY A 488 -7.05 -11.79 -4.35
C GLY A 488 -7.99 -12.26 -3.22
N GLY A 489 -7.43 -12.64 -2.08
CA GLY A 489 -8.17 -13.02 -0.88
C GLY A 489 -9.00 -11.86 -0.33
N PHE A 490 -8.41 -10.67 -0.25
CA PHE A 490 -9.14 -9.47 0.18
C PHE A 490 -10.30 -9.14 -0.76
N ARG A 491 -10.06 -9.24 -2.08
CA ARG A 491 -11.12 -9.01 -3.08
C ARG A 491 -12.32 -9.94 -2.87
N LEU A 492 -12.07 -11.23 -2.69
CA LEU A 492 -13.15 -12.20 -2.46
C LEU A 492 -13.87 -11.90 -1.14
N THR A 493 -13.13 -11.72 -0.06
CA THR A 493 -13.69 -11.40 1.26
C THR A 493 -14.54 -10.13 1.21
N PHE A 494 -14.06 -9.10 0.55
CA PHE A 494 -14.76 -7.82 0.44
C PHE A 494 -16.05 -7.93 -0.37
N LEU A 495 -16.03 -8.64 -1.50
CA LEU A 495 -17.23 -8.87 -2.31
C LEU A 495 -18.26 -9.73 -1.56
N ASP A 496 -17.83 -10.82 -0.92
CA ASP A 496 -18.70 -11.66 -0.11
C ASP A 496 -19.32 -10.86 1.06
N TRP A 497 -18.55 -10.00 1.69
CA TRP A 497 -19.01 -9.12 2.76
C TRP A 497 -20.03 -8.08 2.27
N LEU A 498 -19.79 -7.47 1.09
CA LEU A 498 -20.78 -6.58 0.47
C LEU A 498 -22.09 -7.31 0.17
N ASP A 499 -22.01 -8.54 -0.36
CA ASP A 499 -23.18 -9.36 -0.65
C ASP A 499 -23.98 -9.71 0.62
N GLN A 500 -23.29 -9.94 1.73
CA GLN A 500 -23.93 -10.24 3.01
C GLN A 500 -24.56 -9.02 3.68
N ARG A 501 -24.03 -7.83 3.47
CA ARG A 501 -24.54 -6.58 4.11
C ARG A 501 -25.56 -5.85 3.23
N LEU A 502 -25.36 -5.85 1.92
CA LEU A 502 -26.24 -5.19 0.96
C LEU A 502 -27.33 -6.17 0.48
N VAL A 503 -28.30 -6.47 1.35
CA VAL A 503 -29.40 -7.41 1.02
C VAL A 503 -30.57 -6.74 0.30
N ALA A 504 -30.70 -5.40 0.40
CA ALA A 504 -31.77 -4.65 -0.23
C ALA A 504 -31.41 -4.23 -1.66
N PRO A 505 -32.26 -4.40 -2.67
CA PRO A 505 -31.98 -3.94 -4.03
C PRO A 505 -31.94 -2.42 -4.17
N LEU A 506 -32.57 -1.66 -3.27
CA LEU A 506 -32.61 -0.21 -3.29
C LEU A 506 -32.35 0.38 -1.90
N TYR A 507 -31.49 1.38 -1.85
CA TYR A 507 -31.15 2.14 -0.64
C TYR A 507 -31.57 3.60 -0.79
N LEU A 508 -32.26 4.12 0.21
CA LEU A 508 -32.75 5.49 0.29
C LEU A 508 -31.97 6.26 1.35
N ASN A 509 -31.40 7.37 0.95
CA ASN A 509 -30.84 8.40 1.83
C ASN A 509 -31.65 9.68 1.66
N ALA A 510 -32.34 10.11 2.70
CA ALA A 510 -33.18 11.30 2.68
C ALA A 510 -32.82 12.22 3.86
N PRO A 511 -33.26 13.50 3.85
CA PRO A 511 -33.14 14.35 5.04
C PRO A 511 -33.86 13.73 6.24
N ALA A 512 -33.26 13.87 7.44
CA ALA A 512 -33.74 13.21 8.67
C ALA A 512 -35.24 13.47 8.96
N GLU A 513 -35.72 14.63 8.61
CA GLU A 513 -37.10 15.07 8.80
C GLU A 513 -38.14 14.31 7.94
N GLN A 514 -37.72 13.83 6.77
CA GLN A 514 -38.61 13.17 5.80
C GLN A 514 -38.77 11.67 6.07
N TYR A 515 -37.87 11.06 6.86
CA TYR A 515 -37.87 9.60 7.06
C TYR A 515 -39.17 9.06 7.65
N ALA A 516 -39.82 9.81 8.56
CA ALA A 516 -41.06 9.37 9.17
C ALA A 516 -42.21 9.28 8.13
N ASP A 517 -42.31 10.30 7.27
CA ASP A 517 -43.33 10.35 6.21
C ASP A 517 -43.05 9.32 5.10
N ILE A 518 -41.76 9.16 4.75
CA ILE A 518 -41.33 8.14 3.77
C ILE A 518 -41.60 6.73 4.30
N ASP A 519 -41.23 6.44 5.56
CA ASP A 519 -41.46 5.12 6.16
C ASP A 519 -42.97 4.81 6.27
N ALA A 520 -43.80 5.76 6.65
CA ALA A 520 -45.25 5.60 6.68
C ALA A 520 -45.82 5.34 5.27
N TRP A 521 -45.36 6.07 4.26
CA TRP A 521 -45.79 5.88 2.87
C TRP A 521 -45.36 4.50 2.31
N LEU A 522 -44.15 4.06 2.65
CA LEU A 522 -43.62 2.75 2.24
C LEU A 522 -44.35 1.58 2.95
N ALA A 523 -44.89 1.82 4.15
CA ALA A 523 -45.66 0.80 4.88
C ALA A 523 -46.93 0.32 4.13
N ASP A 524 -47.50 1.22 3.35
CA ASP A 524 -48.74 0.94 2.58
C ASP A 524 -48.46 0.40 1.16
N ARG A 525 -47.23 0.12 0.81
CA ARG A 525 -46.83 -0.33 -0.52
C ARG A 525 -46.72 -1.86 -0.60
N PRO A 526 -47.53 -2.50 -1.47
CA PRO A 526 -47.48 -3.96 -1.59
C PRO A 526 -46.23 -4.48 -2.24
N GLU A 527 -45.46 -3.64 -2.97
CA GLU A 527 -44.22 -4.01 -3.61
C GLU A 527 -43.04 -4.17 -2.61
N VAL A 528 -43.17 -3.57 -1.40
CA VAL A 528 -42.14 -3.55 -0.37
C VAL A 528 -42.35 -4.71 0.58
N PHE A 529 -41.44 -5.68 0.55
CA PHE A 529 -41.42 -6.84 1.45
C PHE A 529 -40.92 -6.47 2.85
N GLU A 530 -39.78 -5.73 2.92
CA GLU A 530 -39.17 -5.38 4.20
C GLU A 530 -38.46 -4.01 4.11
N ARG A 531 -38.49 -3.26 5.21
CA ARG A 531 -37.86 -1.96 5.36
C ARG A 531 -36.78 -2.02 6.42
N LEU A 532 -35.52 -1.88 6.00
CA LEU A 532 -34.35 -2.00 6.86
C LEU A 532 -33.85 -0.60 7.21
N LEU A 533 -34.44 -0.01 8.26
CA LEU A 533 -34.07 1.31 8.75
C LEU A 533 -32.74 1.23 9.51
N THR A 534 -31.79 2.06 9.13
CA THR A 534 -30.54 2.25 9.84
C THR A 534 -30.47 3.59 10.57
N ARG A 535 -29.65 3.65 11.62
CA ARG A 535 -29.41 4.84 12.42
C ARG A 535 -27.93 4.95 12.76
N ARG A 536 -27.44 6.17 12.96
CA ARG A 536 -26.06 6.42 13.40
C ARG A 536 -26.05 7.44 14.51
N SER A 537 -25.08 7.26 15.43
CA SER A 537 -24.81 8.22 16.50
C SER A 537 -23.40 8.01 16.99
N ASP A 538 -22.77 9.04 17.51
CA ASP A 538 -21.46 8.94 18.14
C ASP A 538 -21.59 8.72 19.64
N ALA A 539 -20.66 7.95 20.21
CA ALA A 539 -20.54 7.72 21.64
C ALA A 539 -19.08 7.57 22.05
N THR A 540 -18.85 7.61 23.36
CA THR A 540 -17.55 7.34 23.94
C THR A 540 -17.63 6.05 24.79
N LEU A 541 -16.74 5.12 24.54
CA LEU A 541 -16.54 3.95 25.37
C LEU A 541 -15.80 4.35 26.65
N GLN A 542 -16.51 4.40 27.78
CA GLN A 542 -15.95 4.85 29.05
C GLN A 542 -15.26 3.74 29.83
N THR A 543 -15.93 2.61 29.98
CA THR A 543 -15.36 1.47 30.72
C THR A 543 -15.66 0.16 30.02
N VAL A 544 -14.71 -0.74 30.14
CA VAL A 544 -14.87 -2.14 29.75
C VAL A 544 -14.73 -3.00 31.01
N SER A 545 -15.73 -3.82 31.26
CA SER A 545 -15.74 -4.77 32.36
C SER A 545 -15.63 -6.17 31.79
N THR A 546 -14.46 -6.78 31.95
CA THR A 546 -14.22 -8.20 31.69
C THR A 546 -14.26 -8.99 33.00
N PRO A 547 -14.38 -10.33 32.98
CA PRO A 547 -14.30 -11.14 34.20
C PRO A 547 -13.01 -10.93 35.03
N GLU A 548 -11.94 -10.49 34.39
CA GLU A 548 -10.60 -10.35 34.94
C GLU A 548 -10.22 -8.90 35.31
N SER A 549 -10.87 -7.89 34.72
CA SER A 549 -10.46 -6.49 34.89
C SER A 549 -11.58 -5.49 34.57
N ASN A 550 -11.52 -4.32 35.20
CA ASN A 550 -12.26 -3.13 34.82
C ASN A 550 -11.26 -2.08 34.34
N ARG A 551 -11.40 -1.67 33.08
CA ARG A 551 -10.55 -0.63 32.49
C ARG A 551 -11.37 0.59 32.15
N SER A 552 -10.88 1.77 32.55
CA SER A 552 -11.46 3.06 32.16
C SER A 552 -10.76 3.52 30.88
N LEU A 553 -11.55 3.83 29.87
CA LEU A 553 -11.13 4.23 28.54
C LEU A 553 -11.76 5.59 28.23
N GLY A 554 -11.47 6.15 27.13
CA GLY A 554 -12.09 7.39 26.62
C GLY A 554 -12.17 7.31 25.11
N THR A 555 -12.34 6.10 24.58
CA THR A 555 -12.24 5.79 23.15
C THR A 555 -13.51 6.24 22.42
N PRO A 556 -13.44 7.14 21.42
CA PRO A 556 -14.58 7.47 20.58
C PRO A 556 -14.99 6.26 19.74
N ILE A 557 -16.29 6.03 19.64
CA ILE A 557 -16.87 4.91 18.88
C ILE A 557 -18.12 5.38 18.13
N GLU A 558 -18.43 4.72 17.03
CA GLU A 558 -19.67 4.89 16.31
C GLU A 558 -20.72 3.89 16.81
N LEU A 559 -21.94 4.37 17.07
CA LEU A 559 -23.12 3.52 17.29
C LEU A 559 -23.86 3.35 15.97
N TYR A 560 -24.01 2.12 15.54
CA TYR A 560 -24.74 1.80 14.31
C TYR A 560 -25.98 0.98 14.61
N GLY A 561 -27.14 1.51 14.28
CA GLY A 561 -28.43 0.85 14.48
C GLY A 561 -28.91 0.17 13.21
N ILE A 562 -29.23 -1.11 13.27
CA ILE A 562 -29.86 -1.84 12.17
C ILE A 562 -31.22 -2.38 12.60
N THR A 563 -32.11 -2.56 11.64
CA THR A 563 -33.38 -3.26 11.87
C THR A 563 -33.14 -4.76 11.61
N PRO A 564 -33.18 -5.61 12.66
CA PRO A 564 -33.10 -7.05 12.46
C PRO A 564 -34.30 -7.51 11.63
N GLY A 565 -34.06 -8.09 10.47
CA GLY A 565 -35.11 -8.51 9.56
C GLY A 565 -34.88 -9.90 9.03
N VAL A 566 -35.92 -10.47 8.44
CA VAL A 566 -35.88 -11.84 7.87
C VAL A 566 -34.86 -11.94 6.76
N SER A 567 -34.69 -10.85 5.98
CA SER A 567 -33.73 -10.79 4.88
C SER A 567 -32.29 -10.55 5.36
N LEU A 568 -32.09 -9.75 6.42
CA LEU A 568 -30.74 -9.33 6.86
C LEU A 568 -30.10 -10.32 7.85
N THR A 569 -30.85 -10.79 8.83
CA THR A 569 -30.35 -11.60 9.96
C THR A 569 -29.65 -12.90 9.53
N PRO A 570 -30.13 -13.65 8.51
CA PRO A 570 -29.45 -14.88 8.08
C PRO A 570 -28.10 -14.61 7.39
N HIS A 571 -27.96 -13.46 6.73
CA HIS A 571 -26.78 -13.14 5.92
C HIS A 571 -25.72 -12.34 6.67
N TRP A 572 -26.08 -11.58 7.73
CA TRP A 572 -25.13 -10.75 8.47
C TRP A 572 -23.98 -11.58 9.03
N PRO A 573 -22.71 -11.26 8.71
CA PRO A 573 -21.58 -12.07 9.14
C PRO A 573 -21.31 -11.91 10.64
N LEU A 574 -21.08 -13.02 11.36
CA LEU A 574 -20.62 -13.04 12.75
C LEU A 574 -19.35 -13.88 12.84
N LEU A 575 -18.31 -13.37 13.50
CA LEU A 575 -17.02 -14.03 13.71
C LEU A 575 -17.02 -14.86 14.98
N GLU A 576 -17.43 -14.26 16.09
CA GLU A 576 -17.42 -14.87 17.41
C GLU A 576 -18.75 -14.64 18.11
N THR A 577 -19.26 -15.68 18.76
CA THR A 577 -20.52 -15.65 19.53
C THR A 577 -20.37 -16.48 20.80
N GLN A 578 -21.02 -16.09 21.90
CA GLN A 578 -20.94 -16.84 23.15
C GLN A 578 -21.70 -18.18 23.09
N SER A 579 -22.89 -18.21 22.46
CA SER A 579 -23.81 -19.35 22.50
C SER A 579 -24.39 -19.70 21.13
N GLY A 580 -23.68 -19.32 20.06
CA GLY A 580 -24.10 -19.54 18.67
C GLY A 580 -24.94 -18.40 18.08
N ARG A 581 -25.08 -18.41 16.73
CA ARG A 581 -25.69 -17.34 15.95
C ARG A 581 -27.12 -16.98 16.39
N ALA A 582 -27.99 -17.98 16.54
CA ALA A 582 -29.39 -17.76 16.90
C ALA A 582 -29.54 -17.12 18.30
N ALA A 583 -28.73 -17.57 19.28
CA ALA A 583 -28.72 -17.00 20.62
C ALA A 583 -28.18 -15.57 20.64
N ALA A 584 -27.16 -15.27 19.80
CA ALA A 584 -26.62 -13.92 19.69
C ALA A 584 -27.67 -12.94 19.14
N TRP A 585 -28.42 -13.32 18.09
CA TRP A 585 -29.50 -12.49 17.55
C TRP A 585 -30.66 -12.34 18.55
N ALA A 586 -31.03 -13.40 19.26
CA ALA A 586 -32.04 -13.29 20.31
C ALA A 586 -31.60 -12.33 21.43
N ALA A 587 -30.34 -12.38 21.86
CA ALA A 587 -29.77 -11.42 22.81
C ALA A 587 -29.77 -9.98 22.25
N PHE A 588 -29.46 -9.80 20.97
CA PHE A 588 -29.48 -8.51 20.26
C PHE A 588 -30.87 -7.86 20.29
N ASP A 589 -31.94 -8.63 20.06
CA ASP A 589 -33.31 -8.16 20.13
C ASP A 589 -33.70 -7.75 21.57
N HIS A 590 -33.06 -8.35 22.58
CA HIS A 590 -33.26 -8.02 24.01
C HIS A 590 -32.31 -6.93 24.56
N GLY A 591 -31.50 -6.29 23.69
CA GLY A 591 -30.68 -5.14 24.05
C GLY A 591 -29.21 -5.39 24.26
N ALA A 592 -28.73 -6.59 23.95
CA ALA A 592 -27.31 -6.83 23.79
C ALA A 592 -26.78 -6.20 22.48
N VAL A 593 -25.46 -6.04 22.38
CA VAL A 593 -24.83 -5.37 21.23
C VAL A 593 -23.82 -6.30 20.55
N PHE A 594 -23.55 -6.02 19.29
CA PHE A 594 -22.39 -6.59 18.60
C PHE A 594 -21.30 -5.52 18.49
N VAL A 595 -20.05 -5.94 18.49
CA VAL A 595 -18.90 -5.05 18.29
C VAL A 595 -18.16 -5.45 17.02
N ASN A 596 -17.61 -4.47 16.31
CA ASN A 596 -16.78 -4.80 15.15
C ASN A 596 -15.42 -5.37 15.59
N GLU A 597 -14.78 -6.11 14.70
CA GLU A 597 -13.51 -6.80 14.99
C GLU A 597 -12.40 -5.81 15.36
N GLN A 598 -12.42 -4.59 14.82
CA GLN A 598 -11.47 -3.52 15.12
C GLN A 598 -11.52 -3.14 16.61
N LEU A 599 -12.73 -2.84 17.11
CA LEU A 599 -12.91 -2.51 18.52
C LEU A 599 -12.58 -3.71 19.43
N ALA A 600 -13.02 -4.90 19.03
CA ALA A 600 -12.74 -6.13 19.77
C ALA A 600 -11.24 -6.39 19.87
N THR A 601 -10.49 -6.16 18.77
CA THR A 601 -9.03 -6.36 18.74
C THR A 601 -8.30 -5.29 19.53
N ALA A 602 -8.66 -4.00 19.35
CA ALA A 602 -7.98 -2.88 20.01
C ALA A 602 -8.15 -2.93 21.53
N GLU A 603 -9.36 -3.25 22.02
CA GLU A 603 -9.68 -3.23 23.44
C GLU A 603 -9.69 -4.63 24.07
N ASN A 604 -9.33 -5.67 23.30
CA ASN A 604 -9.32 -7.08 23.72
C ASN A 604 -10.68 -7.50 24.31
N LEU A 605 -11.75 -7.32 23.51
CA LEU A 605 -13.13 -7.63 23.90
C LEU A 605 -13.56 -9.01 23.40
N ALA A 606 -14.42 -9.66 24.17
CA ALA A 606 -15.01 -10.95 23.82
C ALA A 606 -16.54 -10.94 24.05
N PRO A 607 -17.30 -11.83 23.39
CA PRO A 607 -18.71 -12.03 23.70
C PRO A 607 -18.91 -12.42 25.19
N GLY A 608 -19.79 -11.68 25.90
CA GLY A 608 -20.03 -11.78 27.34
C GLY A 608 -19.49 -10.60 28.14
N ASP A 609 -18.56 -9.83 27.62
CA ASP A 609 -18.04 -8.62 28.27
C ASP A 609 -19.08 -7.51 28.32
N ARG A 610 -18.89 -6.54 29.21
CA ARG A 610 -19.78 -5.39 29.38
C ARG A 610 -19.08 -4.10 28.97
N LEU A 611 -19.81 -3.27 28.21
CA LEU A 611 -19.39 -1.95 27.78
C LEU A 611 -20.20 -0.88 28.50
N ALA A 612 -19.53 0.13 29.06
CA ALA A 612 -20.21 1.36 29.49
C ALA A 612 -20.00 2.41 28.42
N LEU A 613 -21.07 2.78 27.76
CA LEU A 613 -21.10 3.77 26.71
C LEU A 613 -21.66 5.09 27.24
N SER A 614 -21.09 6.19 26.81
CA SER A 614 -21.58 7.53 27.14
C SER A 614 -21.79 8.32 25.86
N ALA A 615 -22.98 8.89 25.75
CA ALA A 615 -23.32 9.91 24.79
C ALA A 615 -23.90 11.14 25.52
N PRO A 616 -24.09 12.29 24.88
CA PRO A 616 -24.59 13.48 25.56
C PRO A 616 -25.91 13.25 26.31
N GLY A 617 -25.81 13.27 27.64
CA GLY A 617 -26.95 13.06 28.54
C GLY A 617 -27.39 11.63 28.81
N VAL A 618 -26.66 10.63 28.30
CA VAL A 618 -27.00 9.20 28.41
C VAL A 618 -25.74 8.39 28.77
N SER A 619 -25.89 7.46 29.71
CA SER A 619 -24.85 6.47 30.01
C SER A 619 -25.51 5.12 30.14
N GLU A 620 -25.06 4.14 29.37
CA GLU A 620 -25.64 2.81 29.25
C GLU A 620 -24.59 1.72 29.45
N ASN A 621 -24.99 0.65 30.15
CA ASN A 621 -24.19 -0.56 30.29
C ASN A 621 -24.76 -1.67 29.41
N LEU A 622 -24.00 -2.13 28.43
CA LEU A 622 -24.41 -3.08 27.41
C LEU A 622 -23.55 -4.34 27.45
N ILE A 623 -24.13 -5.46 27.06
CA ILE A 623 -23.44 -6.76 27.00
C ILE A 623 -23.12 -7.07 25.55
N ILE A 624 -21.90 -7.52 25.27
CA ILE A 624 -21.47 -7.97 23.95
C ILE A 624 -22.03 -9.37 23.70
N ALA A 625 -22.84 -9.55 22.68
CA ALA A 625 -23.36 -10.84 22.27
C ALA A 625 -22.55 -11.50 21.14
N ALA A 626 -21.93 -10.70 20.28
CA ALA A 626 -21.11 -11.18 19.15
C ALA A 626 -20.07 -10.15 18.70
N VAL A 627 -19.05 -10.66 17.99
CA VAL A 627 -18.10 -9.87 17.19
C VAL A 627 -18.41 -10.08 15.71
N TYR A 628 -18.42 -9.01 14.91
CA TYR A 628 -18.67 -9.06 13.47
C TYR A 628 -17.54 -8.39 12.67
N PRO A 629 -17.30 -8.83 11.41
CA PRO A 629 -16.31 -8.21 10.55
C PRO A 629 -16.85 -6.91 9.93
N ASP A 630 -16.01 -5.88 9.89
CA ASP A 630 -16.35 -4.58 9.31
C ASP A 630 -15.17 -4.08 8.46
N TYR A 631 -15.06 -4.62 7.24
CA TYR A 631 -13.94 -4.35 6.35
C TYR A 631 -14.02 -2.92 5.78
N GLY A 632 -12.93 -2.17 5.94
CA GLY A 632 -12.82 -0.79 5.45
C GLY A 632 -13.24 0.28 6.45
N ASN A 633 -13.80 -0.07 7.61
CA ASN A 633 -14.05 0.87 8.70
C ASN A 633 -12.83 0.92 9.63
N PRO A 634 -12.15 2.06 9.80
CA PRO A 634 -11.01 2.16 10.70
C PRO A 634 -11.41 2.40 12.16
N SER A 635 -12.69 2.76 12.41
CA SER A 635 -13.18 3.17 13.72
C SER A 635 -13.79 2.00 14.49
N GLY A 636 -13.77 2.06 15.81
CA GLY A 636 -14.56 1.17 16.66
C GLY A 636 -16.05 1.42 16.46
N GLN A 637 -16.82 0.34 16.20
CA GLN A 637 -18.26 0.42 15.98
C GLN A 637 -19.00 -0.55 16.87
N VAL A 638 -20.09 -0.07 17.49
CA VAL A 638 -21.02 -0.89 18.27
C VAL A 638 -22.36 -0.94 17.54
N LEU A 639 -22.78 -2.14 17.21
CA LEU A 639 -24.04 -2.42 16.51
C LEU A 639 -25.14 -2.74 17.51
N MET A 640 -26.32 -2.13 17.36
CA MET A 640 -27.51 -2.40 18.15
C MET A 640 -28.79 -2.34 17.31
N ALA A 641 -29.91 -2.80 17.87
CA ALA A 641 -31.20 -2.71 17.17
C ALA A 641 -31.60 -1.22 16.98
N SER A 642 -32.00 -0.86 15.74
CA SER A 642 -32.37 0.52 15.37
C SER A 642 -33.44 1.14 16.29
N PRO A 643 -34.49 0.43 16.72
CA PRO A 643 -35.46 0.99 17.67
C PRO A 643 -34.85 1.28 19.05
N GLN A 644 -33.90 0.47 19.50
CA GLN A 644 -33.22 0.65 20.79
C GLN A 644 -32.24 1.82 20.73
N LEU A 645 -31.52 2.00 19.61
CA LEU A 645 -30.65 3.13 19.40
C LEU A 645 -31.44 4.44 19.39
N ALA A 646 -32.62 4.46 18.76
CA ALA A 646 -33.52 5.59 18.82
C ALA A 646 -33.98 5.90 20.25
N ALA A 647 -34.44 4.87 20.99
CA ALA A 647 -35.02 5.05 22.32
C ALA A 647 -33.98 5.48 23.38
N ARG A 648 -32.78 4.91 23.33
CA ARG A 648 -31.73 5.14 24.34
C ARG A 648 -30.84 6.33 24.03
N PHE A 649 -30.48 6.54 22.76
CA PHE A 649 -29.50 7.55 22.34
C PHE A 649 -30.08 8.66 21.46
N ASN A 650 -31.40 8.63 21.21
CA ASN A 650 -32.10 9.60 20.35
C ASN A 650 -31.43 9.76 18.95
N ALA A 651 -30.93 8.66 18.42
CA ALA A 651 -30.20 8.66 17.15
C ALA A 651 -31.16 8.89 15.96
N PRO A 652 -30.85 9.82 15.04
CA PRO A 652 -31.68 10.06 13.86
C PRO A 652 -31.61 8.88 12.88
N PRO A 653 -32.62 8.72 12.02
CA PRO A 653 -32.53 7.80 10.88
C PRO A 653 -31.42 8.24 9.93
N SER A 654 -30.72 7.29 9.32
CA SER A 654 -29.65 7.58 8.38
C SER A 654 -29.87 7.02 6.98
N SER A 655 -30.54 5.87 6.87
CA SER A 655 -30.84 5.25 5.57
C SER A 655 -31.96 4.21 5.73
N ILE A 656 -32.68 3.91 4.64
CA ILE A 656 -33.64 2.80 4.56
C ILE A 656 -33.24 1.87 3.41
N GLY A 657 -32.96 0.61 3.74
CA GLY A 657 -32.86 -0.45 2.73
C GLY A 657 -34.26 -0.98 2.41
N LEU A 658 -34.63 -1.00 1.15
CA LEU A 658 -35.91 -1.50 0.68
C LEU A 658 -35.73 -2.89 0.09
N VAL A 659 -36.20 -3.91 0.77
CA VAL A 659 -36.32 -5.26 0.22
C VAL A 659 -37.66 -5.38 -0.48
N LEU A 660 -37.64 -5.75 -1.74
CA LEU A 660 -38.84 -5.80 -2.59
C LEU A 660 -39.28 -7.25 -2.85
N HIS A 661 -40.53 -7.44 -3.22
CA HIS A 661 -40.95 -8.72 -3.76
C HIS A 661 -40.35 -8.97 -5.14
N ASP A 662 -40.19 -10.25 -5.54
CA ASP A 662 -39.46 -10.64 -6.77
C ASP A 662 -40.07 -10.08 -8.06
N ASP A 663 -41.37 -9.76 -8.05
CA ASP A 663 -42.16 -9.21 -9.16
C ASP A 663 -42.25 -7.67 -9.14
N ALA A 664 -41.65 -7.00 -8.19
CA ALA A 664 -41.70 -5.55 -8.04
C ALA A 664 -40.84 -4.81 -9.07
N ASP A 665 -41.43 -3.75 -9.66
CA ASP A 665 -40.69 -2.84 -10.54
C ASP A 665 -39.92 -1.81 -9.73
N VAL A 666 -38.61 -2.04 -9.57
CA VAL A 666 -37.67 -1.15 -8.85
C VAL A 666 -37.68 0.26 -9.47
N GLY A 667 -37.78 0.35 -10.81
CA GLY A 667 -37.77 1.63 -11.53
C GLY A 667 -39.00 2.46 -11.27
N ALA A 668 -40.17 1.82 -11.25
CA ALA A 668 -41.44 2.48 -10.95
C ALA A 668 -41.48 3.00 -9.50
N LEU A 669 -41.03 2.17 -8.54
CA LEU A 669 -40.95 2.59 -7.13
C LEU A 669 -39.95 3.76 -6.93
N ARG A 670 -38.80 3.72 -7.58
CA ARG A 670 -37.82 4.80 -7.59
C ARG A 670 -38.41 6.10 -8.10
N ALA A 671 -39.07 6.07 -9.25
CA ALA A 671 -39.71 7.24 -9.84
C ALA A 671 -40.84 7.81 -8.93
N ALA A 672 -41.63 6.93 -8.32
CA ALA A 672 -42.70 7.35 -7.39
C ALA A 672 -42.16 8.05 -6.13
N LEU A 673 -41.05 7.51 -5.54
CA LEU A 673 -40.38 8.11 -4.39
C LEU A 673 -39.78 9.48 -4.75
N THR A 674 -39.05 9.56 -5.85
CA THR A 674 -38.41 10.80 -6.32
C THR A 674 -39.44 11.92 -6.52
N VAL A 675 -40.56 11.62 -7.21
CA VAL A 675 -41.60 12.64 -7.48
C VAL A 675 -42.40 13.00 -6.22
N ARG A 676 -42.67 12.04 -5.34
CA ARG A 676 -43.51 12.26 -4.16
C ARG A 676 -42.85 13.08 -3.08
N PHE A 677 -41.57 12.86 -2.87
CA PHE A 677 -40.78 13.46 -1.77
C PHE A 677 -39.75 14.47 -2.26
N ASP A 678 -39.75 14.81 -3.54
CA ASP A 678 -38.80 15.75 -4.17
C ASP A 678 -37.33 15.37 -3.86
N LEU A 679 -37.02 14.08 -4.03
CA LEU A 679 -35.73 13.55 -3.72
C LEU A 679 -34.72 13.84 -4.84
N GLY A 680 -33.50 14.23 -4.46
CA GLY A 680 -32.40 14.39 -5.40
C GLY A 680 -32.03 13.08 -6.12
N SER A 681 -31.33 13.18 -7.24
CA SER A 681 -30.88 12.02 -8.03
C SER A 681 -30.03 11.03 -7.21
N ASP A 682 -29.31 11.53 -6.20
CA ASP A 682 -28.37 10.76 -5.38
C ASP A 682 -29.03 10.15 -4.12
N ALA A 683 -30.31 10.49 -3.86
CA ALA A 683 -31.03 10.00 -2.69
C ALA A 683 -31.38 8.51 -2.78
N LEU A 684 -31.48 7.96 -3.98
CA LEU A 684 -31.82 6.57 -4.24
C LEU A 684 -30.69 5.86 -4.99
N THR A 685 -30.08 4.88 -4.34
CA THR A 685 -28.94 4.14 -4.90
C THR A 685 -29.26 2.65 -5.01
N ASP A 686 -29.00 2.07 -6.17
CA ASP A 686 -29.18 0.64 -6.43
C ASP A 686 -28.02 -0.16 -5.80
N GLN A 687 -28.34 -1.36 -5.28
CA GLN A 687 -27.33 -2.30 -4.78
C GLN A 687 -26.23 -2.59 -5.81
N ALA A 688 -26.62 -2.80 -7.08
CA ALA A 688 -25.68 -3.08 -8.16
C ALA A 688 -24.72 -1.91 -8.40
N GLU A 689 -25.21 -0.67 -8.29
CA GLU A 689 -24.41 0.54 -8.42
C GLU A 689 -23.39 0.67 -7.29
N ILE A 690 -23.82 0.46 -6.02
CA ILE A 690 -22.90 0.45 -4.86
C ILE A 690 -21.81 -0.59 -5.04
N LYS A 691 -22.17 -1.82 -5.44
CA LYS A 691 -21.20 -2.90 -5.70
C LYS A 691 -20.26 -2.55 -6.84
N ARG A 692 -20.77 -1.96 -7.91
CA ARG A 692 -19.97 -1.55 -9.07
C ARG A 692 -18.92 -0.50 -8.66
N ILE A 693 -19.36 0.56 -7.97
CA ILE A 693 -18.48 1.63 -7.48
C ILE A 693 -17.42 1.06 -6.52
N ALA A 694 -17.85 0.27 -5.54
CA ALA A 694 -16.95 -0.34 -4.57
C ALA A 694 -15.91 -1.26 -5.23
N THR A 695 -16.33 -2.05 -6.24
CA THR A 695 -15.42 -2.92 -6.99
C THR A 695 -14.44 -2.11 -7.84
N GLU A 696 -14.90 -1.05 -8.50
CA GLU A 696 -14.04 -0.18 -9.31
C GLU A 696 -12.97 0.50 -8.46
N ILE A 697 -13.35 1.05 -7.30
CA ILE A 697 -12.43 1.64 -6.33
C ILE A 697 -11.40 0.60 -5.89
N PHE A 698 -11.85 -0.60 -5.53
CA PHE A 698 -10.99 -1.69 -5.13
C PHE A 698 -9.98 -2.06 -6.24
N GLU A 699 -10.43 -2.23 -7.48
CA GLU A 699 -9.54 -2.61 -8.59
C GLU A 699 -8.52 -1.52 -8.93
N ARG A 700 -8.88 -0.25 -8.85
CA ARG A 700 -7.96 0.89 -9.01
C ARG A 700 -6.88 0.87 -7.95
N THR A 701 -7.25 0.67 -6.67
CA THR A 701 -6.31 0.63 -5.54
C THR A 701 -5.20 -0.41 -5.76
N PHE A 702 -5.54 -1.60 -6.26
CA PHE A 702 -4.58 -2.68 -6.44
C PHE A 702 -3.89 -2.72 -7.81
N THR A 703 -4.23 -1.82 -8.73
CA THR A 703 -3.53 -1.69 -10.01
C THR A 703 -2.06 -1.37 -9.84
N ILE A 704 -1.72 -0.50 -8.89
CA ILE A 704 -0.34 -0.15 -8.54
C ILE A 704 0.43 -1.37 -8.05
N THR A 705 -0.17 -2.16 -7.16
CA THR A 705 0.43 -3.38 -6.63
C THR A 705 0.72 -4.39 -7.75
N ARG A 706 -0.21 -4.55 -8.71
CA ARG A 706 -0.01 -5.41 -9.89
C ARG A 706 1.14 -4.92 -10.78
N ALA A 707 1.22 -3.62 -11.03
CA ALA A 707 2.30 -3.02 -11.80
C ALA A 707 3.67 -3.22 -11.13
N LEU A 708 3.76 -3.01 -9.82
CA LEU A 708 4.98 -3.22 -9.04
C LEU A 708 5.42 -4.69 -9.03
N ASN A 709 4.48 -5.62 -8.90
CA ASN A 709 4.76 -7.05 -8.96
C ASN A 709 5.28 -7.47 -10.33
N ALA A 710 4.67 -6.99 -11.42
CA ALA A 710 5.13 -7.25 -12.79
C ALA A 710 6.54 -6.69 -13.02
N LEU A 711 6.82 -5.49 -12.54
CA LEU A 711 8.12 -4.86 -12.66
C LEU A 711 9.20 -5.60 -11.86
N THR A 712 8.90 -6.04 -10.64
CA THR A 712 9.81 -6.84 -9.79
C THR A 712 10.18 -8.16 -10.48
N LEU A 713 9.20 -8.83 -11.08
CA LEU A 713 9.42 -10.07 -11.83
C LEU A 713 10.25 -9.81 -13.10
N ALA A 714 9.96 -8.75 -13.85
CA ALA A 714 10.72 -8.38 -15.03
C ALA A 714 12.20 -8.12 -14.70
N VAL A 715 12.47 -7.50 -13.56
CA VAL A 715 13.83 -7.21 -13.08
C VAL A 715 14.54 -8.49 -12.67
N ALA A 716 13.87 -9.42 -11.99
CA ALA A 716 14.44 -10.73 -11.67
C ALA A 716 14.77 -11.54 -12.96
N ALA A 717 13.88 -11.46 -13.96
CA ALA A 717 14.10 -12.03 -15.30
C ALA A 717 15.34 -11.43 -15.98
N LEU A 718 15.48 -10.12 -15.94
CA LEU A 718 16.65 -9.42 -16.48
C LEU A 718 17.94 -9.80 -15.76
N ALA A 719 17.92 -9.94 -14.43
CA ALA A 719 19.07 -10.40 -13.65
C ALA A 719 19.52 -11.81 -14.07
N LEU A 720 18.55 -12.72 -14.25
CA LEU A 720 18.82 -14.06 -14.73
C LEU A 720 19.37 -14.06 -16.16
N PHE A 721 18.75 -13.32 -17.07
CA PHE A 721 19.22 -13.16 -18.45
C PHE A 721 20.65 -12.63 -18.49
N ALA A 722 20.90 -11.65 -17.69
CA ALA A 722 22.18 -11.03 -17.51
C ALA A 722 23.27 -12.03 -17.07
N SER A 723 22.98 -12.81 -16.05
CA SER A 723 23.87 -13.86 -15.54
C SER A 723 24.19 -14.91 -16.61
N LEU A 724 23.17 -15.31 -17.41
CA LEU A 724 23.35 -16.28 -18.50
C LEU A 724 24.15 -15.71 -19.68
N LEU A 725 23.90 -14.47 -20.05
CA LEU A 725 24.61 -13.80 -21.14
C LEU A 725 26.10 -13.66 -20.83
N ALA A 726 26.43 -13.33 -19.57
CA ALA A 726 27.80 -13.21 -19.13
C ALA A 726 28.55 -14.54 -19.11
N GLN A 727 27.84 -15.64 -18.88
CA GLN A 727 28.43 -16.98 -18.89
C GLN A 727 28.50 -17.60 -20.30
N ALA A 728 27.85 -16.97 -21.29
CA ALA A 728 27.70 -17.55 -22.64
C ALA A 728 29.05 -17.91 -23.31
N ARG A 729 30.11 -17.13 -23.08
CA ARG A 729 31.45 -17.37 -23.61
C ARG A 729 32.13 -18.61 -22.97
N SER A 730 32.16 -18.63 -21.64
CA SER A 730 32.67 -19.76 -20.87
C SER A 730 31.89 -21.05 -21.18
N ARG A 731 30.58 -20.91 -21.42
CA ARG A 731 29.69 -22.01 -21.75
C ARG A 731 30.02 -22.67 -23.08
N ARG A 732 30.37 -21.91 -24.10
CA ARG A 732 30.79 -22.41 -25.41
C ARG A 732 32.02 -23.29 -25.30
N GLN A 733 33.03 -22.85 -24.53
CA GLN A 733 34.25 -23.61 -24.28
C GLN A 733 33.99 -24.94 -23.59
N GLN A 734 33.06 -24.98 -22.62
CA GLN A 734 32.71 -26.21 -21.90
C GLN A 734 31.92 -27.21 -22.75
N LEU A 735 31.15 -26.75 -23.74
CA LEU A 735 30.34 -27.60 -24.63
C LEU A 735 31.10 -28.03 -25.89
N ALA A 736 32.20 -27.36 -26.26
CA ALA A 736 32.99 -27.69 -27.45
C ALA A 736 33.54 -29.14 -27.48
N PRO A 737 34.07 -29.71 -26.36
CA PRO A 737 34.54 -31.08 -26.31
C PRO A 737 33.43 -32.12 -26.57
N LEU A 738 32.24 -31.90 -26.06
CA LEU A 738 31.10 -32.81 -26.30
C LEU A 738 30.65 -32.80 -27.77
N TRP A 739 30.67 -31.63 -28.37
CA TRP A 739 30.39 -31.51 -29.78
C TRP A 739 31.46 -32.24 -30.62
N ALA A 740 32.74 -32.12 -30.24
CA ALA A 740 33.83 -32.85 -30.88
C ALA A 740 33.68 -34.38 -30.74
N LEU A 741 33.06 -34.87 -29.65
CA LEU A 741 32.74 -36.28 -29.42
C LEU A 741 31.47 -36.74 -30.18
N GLY A 742 30.86 -35.88 -31.03
CA GLY A 742 29.76 -36.25 -31.89
C GLY A 742 28.35 -35.93 -31.36
N VAL A 743 28.21 -35.24 -30.24
CA VAL A 743 26.89 -34.83 -29.73
C VAL A 743 26.35 -33.66 -30.57
N PRO A 744 25.17 -33.75 -31.20
CA PRO A 744 24.65 -32.75 -32.09
C PRO A 744 24.31 -31.46 -31.30
N ARG A 745 24.47 -30.29 -31.95
CA ARG A 745 24.27 -28.96 -31.35
C ARG A 745 22.85 -28.77 -30.80
N SER A 746 21.85 -29.35 -31.48
CA SER A 746 20.45 -29.29 -31.03
C SER A 746 20.28 -29.97 -29.66
N GLN A 747 20.91 -31.14 -29.47
CA GLN A 747 20.85 -31.84 -28.16
C GLN A 747 21.58 -31.06 -27.07
N LEU A 748 22.73 -30.44 -27.38
CA LEU A 748 23.46 -29.59 -26.41
C LEU A 748 22.63 -28.33 -26.05
N ALA A 749 21.96 -27.71 -27.02
CA ALA A 749 21.06 -26.56 -26.76
C ALA A 749 19.88 -27.00 -25.89
N TRP A 750 19.22 -28.11 -26.20
CA TRP A 750 18.13 -28.65 -25.41
C TRP A 750 18.54 -29.03 -23.98
N LEU A 751 19.71 -29.65 -23.82
CA LEU A 751 20.26 -29.99 -22.50
C LEU A 751 20.48 -28.74 -21.66
N ASN A 752 21.01 -27.69 -22.28
CA ASN A 752 21.21 -26.40 -21.57
C ASN A 752 19.87 -25.76 -21.15
N LEU A 753 18.87 -25.75 -22.04
CA LEU A 753 17.52 -25.26 -21.71
C LEU A 753 16.88 -26.12 -20.60
N ALA A 754 17.01 -27.45 -20.67
CA ALA A 754 16.48 -28.36 -19.66
C ALA A 754 17.16 -28.17 -18.27
N GLN A 755 18.48 -27.94 -18.24
CA GLN A 755 19.21 -27.64 -17.01
C GLN A 755 18.68 -26.36 -16.34
N LEU A 756 18.54 -25.27 -17.11
CA LEU A 756 18.07 -23.99 -16.60
C LEU A 756 16.59 -24.01 -16.26
N GLY A 757 15.77 -24.60 -17.13
CA GLY A 757 14.33 -24.78 -16.86
C GLY A 757 14.09 -25.68 -15.64
N GLY A 758 14.86 -26.73 -15.45
CA GLY A 758 14.79 -27.61 -14.28
C GLY A 758 15.19 -26.87 -12.98
N ALA A 759 16.25 -26.07 -13.00
CA ALA A 759 16.64 -25.27 -11.86
C ALA A 759 15.59 -24.21 -11.51
N ALA A 760 15.02 -23.55 -12.54
CA ALA A 760 13.95 -22.58 -12.34
C ALA A 760 12.65 -23.24 -11.86
N PHE A 761 12.34 -24.45 -12.33
CA PHE A 761 11.20 -25.23 -11.83
C PHE A 761 11.34 -25.53 -10.33
N VAL A 762 12.52 -25.99 -9.89
CA VAL A 762 12.79 -26.23 -8.47
C VAL A 762 12.71 -24.93 -7.67
N THR A 763 13.23 -23.82 -8.23
CA THR A 763 13.12 -22.50 -7.61
C THR A 763 11.66 -22.05 -7.48
N GLY A 764 10.85 -22.24 -8.53
CA GLY A 764 9.41 -21.96 -8.50
C GLY A 764 8.65 -22.84 -7.50
N LEU A 765 9.01 -24.14 -7.43
CA LEU A 765 8.42 -25.06 -6.46
C LEU A 765 8.70 -24.65 -5.01
N LEU A 766 9.88 -24.08 -4.72
CA LEU A 766 10.22 -23.52 -3.41
C LEU A 766 9.60 -22.15 -3.18
N ALA A 767 9.31 -21.40 -4.25
CA ALA A 767 8.63 -20.11 -4.15
C ALA A 767 7.16 -20.25 -3.68
N VAL A 768 6.49 -21.37 -4.01
CA VAL A 768 5.10 -21.60 -3.60
C VAL A 768 4.93 -21.65 -2.08
N PRO A 769 5.59 -22.54 -1.33
CA PRO A 769 5.42 -22.57 0.13
C PRO A 769 5.92 -21.28 0.80
N LEU A 770 6.94 -20.64 0.26
CA LEU A 770 7.40 -19.34 0.74
C LEU A 770 6.35 -18.26 0.47
N GLY A 771 5.73 -18.23 -0.70
CA GLY A 771 4.63 -17.30 -1.03
C GLY A 771 3.43 -17.48 -0.12
N ILE A 772 3.03 -18.73 0.17
CA ILE A 772 1.98 -19.05 1.14
C ILE A 772 2.34 -18.52 2.53
N ALA A 773 3.58 -18.71 2.98
CA ALA A 773 4.04 -18.22 4.28
C ALA A 773 4.05 -16.68 4.33
N ILE A 774 4.40 -16.01 3.23
CA ILE A 774 4.31 -14.54 3.11
C ILE A 774 2.84 -14.10 3.16
N THR A 775 1.94 -14.74 2.39
CA THR A 775 0.49 -14.46 2.43
C THR A 775 -0.03 -14.56 3.86
N TRP A 776 0.31 -15.65 4.55
CA TRP A 776 -0.08 -15.85 5.94
C TRP A 776 0.45 -14.73 6.85
N GLY A 777 1.73 -14.36 6.74
CA GLY A 777 2.33 -13.28 7.52
C GLY A 777 1.69 -11.91 7.24
N LEU A 778 1.36 -11.63 5.98
CA LEU A 778 0.66 -10.40 5.58
C LEU A 778 -0.77 -10.36 6.14
N VAL A 779 -1.51 -11.46 6.03
CA VAL A 779 -2.92 -11.55 6.40
C VAL A 779 -3.12 -11.69 7.91
N ALA A 780 -2.36 -12.58 8.57
CA ALA A 780 -2.58 -12.93 9.97
C ALA A 780 -1.83 -12.04 10.97
N ILE A 781 -0.77 -11.35 10.52
CA ILE A 781 0.06 -10.51 11.41
C ILE A 781 -0.02 -9.05 10.98
N ILE A 782 0.40 -8.74 9.77
CA ILE A 782 0.53 -7.34 9.32
C ILE A 782 -0.83 -6.69 9.14
N ASN A 783 -1.80 -7.38 8.52
CA ASN A 783 -3.14 -6.84 8.33
C ASN A 783 -3.84 -6.59 9.67
N VAL A 784 -3.71 -7.51 10.64
CA VAL A 784 -4.28 -7.33 11.98
C VAL A 784 -3.62 -6.17 12.71
N ALA A 785 -2.29 -6.05 12.64
CA ALA A 785 -1.57 -4.94 13.27
C ALA A 785 -1.84 -3.58 12.61
N ALA A 786 -2.15 -3.56 11.30
CA ALA A 786 -2.37 -2.34 10.55
C ALA A 786 -3.84 -1.88 10.57
N PHE A 787 -4.80 -2.81 10.52
CA PHE A 787 -6.22 -2.51 10.32
C PHE A 787 -7.12 -3.01 11.43
N GLY A 788 -6.62 -3.79 12.39
CA GLY A 788 -7.40 -4.34 13.51
C GLY A 788 -8.33 -5.50 13.16
N TRP A 789 -8.33 -6.01 11.92
CA TRP A 789 -9.20 -7.11 11.47
C TRP A 789 -8.44 -8.17 10.69
N ARG A 790 -8.97 -9.39 10.69
CA ARG A 790 -8.35 -10.57 10.08
C ARG A 790 -8.99 -10.87 8.73
N LEU A 791 -8.14 -11.24 7.76
CA LEU A 791 -8.59 -11.82 6.51
C LEU A 791 -8.53 -13.34 6.57
N PRO A 792 -9.46 -14.05 5.95
CA PRO A 792 -9.30 -15.49 5.74
C PRO A 792 -8.14 -15.76 4.77
N LEU A 793 -7.41 -16.84 5.02
CA LEU A 793 -6.30 -17.27 4.15
C LEU A 793 -6.88 -18.02 2.96
N TYR A 794 -6.86 -17.38 1.80
CA TYR A 794 -7.22 -18.04 0.53
C TYR A 794 -5.98 -18.58 -0.16
N LEU A 795 -6.09 -19.82 -0.67
CA LEU A 795 -5.09 -20.43 -1.52
C LEU A 795 -5.63 -20.48 -2.95
N PHE A 796 -4.84 -19.97 -3.90
CA PHE A 796 -5.18 -19.93 -5.32
C PHE A 796 -4.34 -20.92 -6.11
N PRO A 797 -4.76 -22.20 -6.29
CA PRO A 797 -3.97 -23.22 -6.99
C PRO A 797 -3.61 -22.83 -8.43
N TRP A 798 -4.49 -22.09 -9.09
CA TRP A 798 -4.22 -21.56 -10.42
C TRP A 798 -3.06 -20.56 -10.42
N GLU A 799 -3.02 -19.60 -9.52
CA GLU A 799 -1.94 -18.61 -9.39
C GLU A 799 -0.61 -19.29 -9.01
N MET A 800 -0.64 -20.31 -8.16
CA MET A 800 0.54 -21.12 -7.84
C MET A 800 1.09 -21.84 -9.09
N SER A 801 0.21 -22.39 -9.93
CA SER A 801 0.57 -23.04 -11.19
C SER A 801 1.14 -22.03 -12.19
N VAL A 802 0.53 -20.85 -12.29
CA VAL A 802 1.01 -19.73 -13.12
C VAL A 802 2.40 -19.26 -12.63
N THR A 803 2.60 -19.13 -11.33
CA THR A 803 3.90 -18.77 -10.75
C THR A 803 4.99 -19.76 -11.11
N LEU A 804 4.68 -21.07 -11.01
CA LEU A 804 5.61 -22.14 -11.40
C LEU A 804 5.92 -22.10 -12.91
N ALA A 805 4.89 -21.94 -13.75
CA ALA A 805 5.05 -21.80 -15.20
C ALA A 805 5.88 -20.55 -15.54
N THR A 806 5.61 -19.43 -14.89
CA THR A 806 6.35 -18.17 -15.08
C THR A 806 7.83 -18.32 -14.73
N ALA A 807 8.17 -19.03 -13.64
CA ALA A 807 9.56 -19.33 -13.30
C ALA A 807 10.31 -20.02 -14.45
N VAL A 808 9.67 -21.04 -15.03
CA VAL A 808 10.24 -21.79 -16.15
C VAL A 808 10.31 -20.94 -17.42
N VAL A 809 9.23 -20.23 -17.76
CA VAL A 809 9.18 -19.36 -18.96
C VAL A 809 10.24 -18.27 -18.89
N VAL A 810 10.38 -17.59 -17.76
CA VAL A 810 11.41 -16.56 -17.54
C VAL A 810 12.81 -17.14 -17.74
N ALA A 811 13.10 -18.32 -17.18
CA ALA A 811 14.40 -18.97 -17.34
C ALA A 811 14.66 -19.39 -18.80
N LEU A 812 13.66 -19.94 -19.47
CA LEU A 812 13.78 -20.33 -20.87
C LEU A 812 13.96 -19.12 -21.80
N LEU A 813 13.23 -18.03 -21.59
CA LEU A 813 13.40 -16.78 -22.34
C LEU A 813 14.78 -16.18 -22.11
N ALA A 814 15.25 -16.16 -20.86
CA ALA A 814 16.59 -15.69 -20.50
C ALA A 814 17.68 -16.55 -21.16
N ALA A 815 17.46 -17.86 -21.30
CA ALA A 815 18.38 -18.80 -21.92
C ALA A 815 18.31 -18.82 -23.45
N ALA A 816 17.22 -18.35 -24.05
CA ALA A 816 16.95 -18.47 -25.49
C ALA A 816 18.03 -17.79 -26.34
N LEU A 817 18.42 -16.55 -26.03
CA LEU A 817 19.41 -15.82 -26.79
C LEU A 817 20.82 -16.44 -26.71
N PRO A 818 21.34 -16.83 -25.55
CA PRO A 818 22.58 -17.59 -25.43
C PRO A 818 22.53 -18.92 -26.20
N ALA A 819 21.42 -19.65 -26.11
CA ALA A 819 21.23 -20.94 -26.81
C ALA A 819 21.20 -20.75 -28.34
N LEU A 820 20.51 -19.75 -28.85
CA LEU A 820 20.45 -19.40 -30.26
C LEU A 820 21.84 -19.00 -30.81
N ARG A 821 22.60 -18.20 -30.04
CA ARG A 821 23.98 -17.84 -30.42
C ARG A 821 24.89 -19.05 -30.45
N PHE A 822 24.73 -20.02 -29.55
CA PHE A 822 25.45 -21.27 -29.56
C PHE A 822 25.07 -22.11 -30.79
N TRP A 823 23.77 -22.22 -31.09
CA TRP A 823 23.29 -23.00 -32.26
C TRP A 823 23.78 -22.45 -33.61
N ARG A 824 23.92 -21.12 -33.74
CA ARG A 824 24.43 -20.44 -34.94
C ARG A 824 25.96 -20.33 -35.00
N ALA A 825 26.69 -20.74 -33.99
CA ALA A 825 28.16 -20.63 -33.96
C ALA A 825 28.81 -21.56 -35.00
N SER A 826 29.81 -21.05 -35.75
CA SER A 826 30.54 -21.90 -36.71
C SER A 826 31.52 -22.84 -36.01
N PRO A 827 31.80 -24.04 -36.58
CA PRO A 827 32.78 -24.97 -36.04
C PRO A 827 34.16 -24.39 -35.80
N ARG A 828 34.61 -23.52 -36.73
CA ARG A 828 35.91 -22.81 -36.63
C ARG A 828 35.96 -21.87 -35.45
N ALA A 829 34.86 -21.16 -35.15
CA ALA A 829 34.80 -20.25 -34.01
C ALA A 829 34.83 -20.96 -32.65
N LEU A 830 34.30 -22.18 -32.58
CA LEU A 830 34.30 -23.01 -31.35
C LEU A 830 35.70 -23.57 -31.06
N LEU A 831 36.47 -23.96 -32.10
CA LEU A 831 37.83 -24.55 -31.96
C LEU A 831 38.93 -23.47 -31.92
N ALA A 832 38.76 -22.32 -32.60
CA ALA A 832 39.74 -21.24 -32.59
C ALA A 832 39.82 -20.47 -31.26
N GLU A 833 38.74 -20.48 -30.45
CA GLU A 833 38.76 -19.90 -29.07
C GLU A 833 39.65 -20.77 -28.12
N GLU A 834 39.87 -22.07 -28.39
CA GLU A 834 40.78 -22.92 -27.63
C GLU A 834 42.27 -22.69 -27.98
N ALA A 835 42.57 -22.34 -29.22
CA ALA A 835 43.96 -22.17 -29.68
C ALA A 835 44.59 -20.81 -29.27
N ASN A 836 43.82 -19.85 -28.79
CA ASN A 836 44.27 -18.52 -28.37
C ASN A 836 44.45 -18.36 -26.84
N GLN A 837 44.48 -19.45 -26.09
CA GLN A 837 44.87 -19.51 -24.67
C GLN A 837 46.19 -20.20 -24.49
#